data_16b4ba47e98fd7ae14e18582e0e52f3c
#
_entry.id   16b4ba47e98fd7ae14e18582e0e52f3c
#
_cell.length_a   1.000
_cell.length_b   1.000
_cell.length_c   1.000
_cell.angle_alpha   90.00
_cell.angle_beta   90.00
_cell.angle_gamma   90.00
#
_symmetry.space_group_name_H-M   'P 1'
#
loop_
_entity.id
_entity.type
_entity.pdbx_description
1 polymer ?
#
loop_
_entity_poly.entity_id
_entity_poly.type
_entity_poly.pdbx_seq_one_letter_code
_entity_poly.pdbx_strand_id
1 'polypeptide(L)'
;MRKIGFICSIFLLLTSYIACAQDTTQVSTRPKVGLVLSGGGAKGAAHIGVLKYIEEAGIPIDYIAGTSMGSIVGGMYALGYSADEILEVISAVDWDRMISNEVDRREISFNRKSEKDIQIITVPFSLSGHTENLQSHSFRNSLPKGIVSGDNLINLFNSLAVGYSDPLSYDELPVPFICIATDMISGEADILDSGEFTKSLRASMAIPVLFDPIKMNGTLYADGGLTCNFPAEQCRAMGADYIIGVSMSPGLEDNPANLTSILSQVKQLKEIITDKEFEQYHEHCDIFISPDLKGVGMLSFNAESVARVTQSGYEAASAQAEKFMWLKNQICLGSTEVSSVALPKNRATNILKERVQISKIELSGVSAEIERWMRRVCTVKIGDLVCKDDIDETVSIYYGTGSFDSVTYSLHNDSTTPNGYILRFSFVEKPPHDFGLGCRFDSQDMLSVLLHIGINSNRLSGFKADLNTKLGGNQWLKLNLSYGHHLLYPKINFAYYFRNSELDVYDMDKLEMNERFLQHKFRLYLSESYSRTFSIGAGVETEILTPRKVMYSQYDPVTADYESVNTLGLFAYLAFDNLNKGRFPTRGVKGRIDCTWKDATFGSRGIEALQFGSLVLGLEGYVPIVEDRLVIIPQLYGSFLFGKGAVNGSHSSWNPMFNGPVPMYPYMNNVIGGVEMGRYIDHQLPFIGLNKTSFAFNNVAILRADLRVRLYKNHYLTAMCNYGRSSIDTQNFFKERDILQWSELYDYNASNWWGAGVRYSLDTKVGPLNLDITSSNISKTVNLYFSFGYYF
;
A
#
# COMPACT_ATOMS: atom_id res chain seq x y z
N MET A 1 -77.97 -58.82 -15.75
CA MET A 1 -76.73 -59.33 -15.11
C MET A 1 -75.54 -59.55 -16.05
N ARG A 2 -75.69 -59.85 -17.37
CA ARG A 2 -74.50 -60.05 -18.23
C ARG A 2 -73.72 -58.79 -18.66
N LYS A 3 -74.29 -57.56 -18.55
CA LYS A 3 -73.56 -56.31 -18.94
C LYS A 3 -72.73 -55.73 -17.80
N ILE A 4 -72.99 -56.04 -16.53
CA ILE A 4 -72.20 -55.57 -15.40
C ILE A 4 -70.90 -56.34 -15.24
N GLY A 5 -70.93 -57.67 -15.55
CA GLY A 5 -69.69 -58.52 -15.49
C GLY A 5 -68.62 -58.12 -16.52
N PHE A 6 -69.07 -57.62 -17.71
CA PHE A 6 -68.09 -57.15 -18.74
C PHE A 6 -67.44 -55.84 -18.42
N ILE A 7 -68.15 -54.95 -17.72
CA ILE A 7 -67.59 -53.62 -17.31
C ILE A 7 -66.62 -53.86 -16.11
N CYS A 8 -66.94 -54.77 -15.19
CA CYS A 8 -66.00 -55.12 -14.08
C CYS A 8 -64.75 -55.86 -14.57
N SER A 9 -64.89 -56.71 -15.66
CA SER A 9 -63.67 -57.36 -16.23
C SER A 9 -62.77 -56.36 -16.98
N ILE A 10 -63.32 -55.34 -17.64
CA ILE A 10 -62.57 -54.28 -18.32
C ILE A 10 -61.92 -53.36 -17.26
N PHE A 11 -62.62 -53.12 -16.16
CA PHE A 11 -62.03 -52.35 -15.05
C PHE A 11 -60.90 -53.08 -14.37
N LEU A 12 -60.99 -54.41 -14.14
CA LEU A 12 -59.89 -55.25 -13.56
C LEU A 12 -58.75 -55.41 -14.58
N LEU A 13 -58.96 -55.43 -15.87
CA LEU A 13 -57.89 -55.46 -16.88
C LEU A 13 -57.20 -54.06 -17.01
N LEU A 14 -57.93 -52.99 -16.84
CA LEU A 14 -57.36 -51.64 -16.83
C LEU A 14 -56.56 -51.36 -15.52
N THR A 15 -56.98 -51.87 -14.36
CA THR A 15 -56.22 -51.72 -13.14
C THR A 15 -54.98 -52.60 -13.13
N SER A 16 -54.98 -53.79 -13.76
CA SER A 16 -53.77 -54.58 -13.95
C SER A 16 -52.78 -53.99 -14.96
N TYR A 17 -53.26 -53.26 -15.97
CA TYR A 17 -52.41 -52.55 -16.91
C TYR A 17 -51.77 -51.26 -16.27
N ILE A 18 -52.46 -50.61 -15.34
CA ILE A 18 -51.95 -49.49 -14.58
C ILE A 18 -51.00 -50.01 -13.49
N ALA A 19 -51.17 -51.17 -12.92
CA ALA A 19 -50.25 -51.78 -11.95
C ALA A 19 -48.96 -52.32 -12.60
N CYS A 20 -48.94 -52.61 -13.91
CA CYS A 20 -47.74 -53.02 -14.63
C CYS A 20 -46.96 -51.84 -15.28
N ALA A 21 -47.52 -50.60 -15.27
CA ALA A 21 -46.85 -49.40 -15.76
C ALA A 21 -46.20 -48.59 -14.64
N GLN A 22 -46.09 -49.09 -13.44
CA GLN A 22 -45.11 -48.63 -12.44
C GLN A 22 -43.86 -49.51 -12.53
N ASP A 23 -43.29 -49.66 -13.71
CA ASP A 23 -41.84 -49.74 -13.81
C ASP A 23 -41.36 -48.35 -13.48
N THR A 24 -41.12 -48.17 -12.21
CA THR A 24 -40.09 -47.24 -11.77
C THR A 24 -38.82 -47.68 -12.51
N THR A 25 -38.56 -47.08 -13.66
CA THR A 25 -37.22 -46.91 -14.15
C THR A 25 -36.50 -46.24 -12.94
N GLN A 26 -35.91 -47.02 -12.05
CA GLN A 26 -34.80 -46.55 -11.24
C GLN A 26 -33.80 -46.03 -12.28
N VAL A 27 -33.82 -44.70 -12.50
CA VAL A 27 -32.71 -44.03 -13.15
C VAL A 27 -31.55 -44.39 -12.25
N SER A 28 -30.77 -45.35 -12.67
CA SER A 28 -29.53 -45.76 -11.96
C SER A 28 -28.66 -44.52 -12.03
N THR A 29 -28.80 -43.66 -10.99
CA THR A 29 -27.94 -42.52 -10.85
C THR A 29 -26.54 -43.06 -10.55
N ARG A 30 -25.58 -42.68 -11.39
CA ARG A 30 -24.19 -43.10 -11.12
C ARG A 30 -23.78 -42.66 -9.72
N PRO A 31 -22.86 -43.40 -9.05
CA PRO A 31 -22.30 -42.97 -7.80
C PRO A 31 -21.69 -41.60 -7.89
N LYS A 32 -21.83 -40.78 -6.84
CA LYS A 32 -21.41 -39.40 -6.74
C LYS A 32 -20.00 -39.27 -6.22
N VAL A 33 -19.19 -38.43 -6.86
CA VAL A 33 -17.78 -38.20 -6.47
C VAL A 33 -17.64 -36.85 -5.79
N GLY A 34 -17.16 -36.88 -4.55
CA GLY A 34 -16.80 -35.69 -3.79
C GLY A 34 -15.29 -35.40 -3.88
N LEU A 35 -14.94 -34.12 -3.94
CA LEU A 35 -13.58 -33.62 -3.92
C LEU A 35 -13.34 -32.82 -2.63
N VAL A 36 -12.33 -33.22 -1.87
CA VAL A 36 -11.95 -32.57 -0.60
C VAL A 36 -10.57 -31.93 -0.76
N LEU A 37 -10.49 -30.62 -0.50
CA LEU A 37 -9.30 -29.80 -0.70
C LEU A 37 -8.91 -29.11 0.62
N SER A 38 -7.76 -29.49 1.19
CA SER A 38 -7.30 -28.91 2.45
C SER A 38 -6.73 -27.50 2.32
N GLY A 39 -6.62 -26.80 3.44
CA GLY A 39 -5.87 -25.56 3.52
C GLY A 39 -4.36 -25.77 3.43
N GLY A 40 -3.61 -24.71 3.02
CA GLY A 40 -2.16 -24.82 2.90
C GLY A 40 -1.45 -23.54 2.42
N GLY A 41 -2.15 -22.42 2.26
CA GLY A 41 -1.60 -21.19 1.69
C GLY A 41 -1.08 -21.41 0.27
N ALA A 42 0.08 -20.83 -0.11
CA ALA A 42 0.65 -20.99 -1.44
C ALA A 42 0.86 -22.43 -1.91
N LYS A 43 1.03 -23.37 -0.97
CA LYS A 43 1.10 -24.80 -1.26
C LYS A 43 -0.17 -25.34 -1.92
N GLY A 44 -1.31 -24.71 -1.63
CA GLY A 44 -2.61 -25.08 -2.20
C GLY A 44 -2.67 -24.95 -3.72
N ALA A 45 -1.72 -24.32 -4.40
CA ALA A 45 -1.61 -24.35 -5.85
C ALA A 45 -1.39 -25.80 -6.37
N ALA A 46 -0.95 -26.75 -5.52
CA ALA A 46 -0.86 -28.15 -5.88
C ALA A 46 -2.24 -28.79 -6.18
N HIS A 47 -3.32 -28.27 -5.56
CA HIS A 47 -4.69 -28.70 -5.90
C HIS A 47 -4.98 -28.56 -7.39
N ILE A 48 -4.43 -27.52 -8.04
CA ILE A 48 -4.62 -27.29 -9.48
C ILE A 48 -4.03 -28.40 -10.32
N GLY A 49 -2.83 -28.89 -9.95
CA GLY A 49 -2.21 -30.04 -10.61
C GLY A 49 -3.02 -31.33 -10.47
N VAL A 50 -3.62 -31.53 -9.27
CA VAL A 50 -4.53 -32.65 -9.05
C VAL A 50 -5.81 -32.52 -9.86
N LEU A 51 -6.42 -31.34 -9.90
CA LEU A 51 -7.60 -31.06 -10.73
C LEU A 51 -7.34 -31.33 -12.21
N LYS A 52 -6.17 -30.90 -12.71
CA LYS A 52 -5.76 -31.17 -14.10
C LYS A 52 -5.71 -32.66 -14.41
N TYR A 53 -5.14 -33.46 -13.51
CA TYR A 53 -5.12 -34.91 -13.66
C TYR A 53 -6.53 -35.54 -13.60
N ILE A 54 -7.41 -35.05 -12.71
CA ILE A 54 -8.82 -35.48 -12.61
C ILE A 54 -9.58 -35.21 -13.91
N GLU A 55 -9.38 -34.01 -14.51
CA GLU A 55 -9.98 -33.65 -15.80
C GLU A 55 -9.46 -34.57 -16.92
N GLU A 56 -8.15 -34.83 -17.00
CA GLU A 56 -7.54 -35.72 -17.99
C GLU A 56 -7.99 -37.17 -17.81
N ALA A 57 -8.17 -37.63 -16.58
CA ALA A 57 -8.72 -38.96 -16.27
C ALA A 57 -10.21 -39.08 -16.61
N GLY A 58 -10.90 -37.93 -16.83
CA GLY A 58 -12.31 -37.88 -17.12
C GLY A 58 -13.22 -38.33 -15.97
N ILE A 59 -12.83 -37.97 -14.72
CA ILE A 59 -13.61 -38.22 -13.51
C ILE A 59 -14.52 -37.02 -13.24
N PRO A 60 -15.84 -37.15 -13.27
CA PRO A 60 -16.77 -36.05 -12.95
C PRO A 60 -16.77 -35.80 -11.43
N ILE A 61 -16.72 -34.54 -11.03
CA ILE A 61 -16.85 -34.12 -9.64
C ILE A 61 -18.29 -33.62 -9.42
N ASP A 62 -18.96 -34.15 -8.41
CA ASP A 62 -20.34 -33.82 -8.04
C ASP A 62 -20.45 -32.88 -6.85
N TYR A 63 -19.49 -32.95 -5.93
CA TYR A 63 -19.44 -32.14 -4.71
C TYR A 63 -18.02 -31.70 -4.41
N ILE A 64 -17.90 -30.49 -3.87
CA ILE A 64 -16.59 -29.95 -3.46
C ILE A 64 -16.69 -29.43 -2.04
N ALA A 65 -15.76 -29.85 -1.18
CA ALA A 65 -15.57 -29.30 0.17
C ALA A 65 -14.15 -28.78 0.32
N GLY A 66 -13.99 -27.52 0.71
CA GLY A 66 -12.68 -26.87 0.78
C GLY A 66 -12.43 -26.10 2.05
N THR A 67 -11.16 -25.96 2.43
CA THR A 67 -10.71 -25.11 3.55
C THR A 67 -9.58 -24.19 3.07
N SER A 68 -9.62 -22.90 3.46
CA SER A 68 -8.56 -21.93 3.16
C SER A 68 -8.22 -21.87 1.65
N MET A 69 -6.98 -22.13 1.24
CA MET A 69 -6.62 -22.17 -0.19
C MET A 69 -7.39 -23.27 -0.95
N GLY A 70 -7.73 -24.38 -0.30
CA GLY A 70 -8.59 -25.40 -0.89
C GLY A 70 -10.00 -24.89 -1.17
N SER A 71 -10.53 -23.96 -0.36
CA SER A 71 -11.80 -23.30 -0.64
C SER A 71 -11.72 -22.34 -1.85
N ILE A 72 -10.56 -21.69 -2.04
CA ILE A 72 -10.34 -20.79 -3.20
C ILE A 72 -10.27 -21.59 -4.49
N VAL A 73 -9.41 -22.61 -4.55
CA VAL A 73 -9.26 -23.45 -5.75
C VAL A 73 -10.54 -24.23 -6.02
N GLY A 74 -11.13 -24.84 -4.98
CA GLY A 74 -12.39 -25.59 -5.08
C GLY A 74 -13.56 -24.68 -5.47
N GLY A 75 -13.64 -23.49 -4.89
CA GLY A 75 -14.69 -22.50 -5.21
C GLY A 75 -14.60 -21.97 -6.65
N MET A 76 -13.41 -21.72 -7.19
CA MET A 76 -13.23 -21.38 -8.59
C MET A 76 -13.66 -22.55 -9.50
N TYR A 77 -13.29 -23.79 -9.14
CA TYR A 77 -13.71 -24.97 -9.87
C TYR A 77 -15.24 -25.18 -9.79
N ALA A 78 -15.83 -24.89 -8.64
CA ALA A 78 -17.29 -24.93 -8.44
C ALA A 78 -18.04 -23.89 -9.29
N LEU A 79 -17.42 -22.73 -9.58
CA LEU A 79 -17.92 -21.70 -10.50
C LEU A 79 -17.78 -22.09 -11.99
N GLY A 80 -17.18 -23.25 -12.30
CA GLY A 80 -17.02 -23.77 -13.65
C GLY A 80 -15.70 -23.41 -14.35
N TYR A 81 -14.68 -22.95 -13.63
CA TYR A 81 -13.34 -22.77 -14.18
C TYR A 81 -12.63 -24.11 -14.34
N SER A 82 -11.88 -24.29 -15.42
CA SER A 82 -10.99 -25.44 -15.60
C SER A 82 -9.72 -25.28 -14.77
N ALA A 83 -8.99 -26.38 -14.56
CA ALA A 83 -7.69 -26.36 -13.89
C ALA A 83 -6.69 -25.40 -14.57
N ASP A 84 -6.65 -25.37 -15.90
CA ASP A 84 -5.75 -24.47 -16.63
C ASP A 84 -6.17 -22.99 -16.48
N GLU A 85 -7.45 -22.66 -16.48
CA GLU A 85 -7.95 -21.30 -16.24
C GLU A 85 -7.63 -20.83 -14.80
N ILE A 86 -7.76 -21.71 -13.79
CA ILE A 86 -7.38 -21.43 -12.40
C ILE A 86 -5.87 -21.17 -12.30
N LEU A 87 -5.04 -21.99 -12.95
CA LEU A 87 -3.60 -21.80 -12.98
C LEU A 87 -3.20 -20.46 -13.62
N GLU A 88 -3.84 -20.09 -14.70
CA GLU A 88 -3.61 -18.81 -15.36
C GLU A 88 -3.92 -17.63 -14.44
N VAL A 89 -5.08 -17.65 -13.77
CA VAL A 89 -5.45 -16.60 -12.79
C VAL A 89 -4.42 -16.51 -11.66
N ILE A 90 -4.09 -17.65 -11.02
CA ILE A 90 -3.18 -17.67 -9.87
C ILE A 90 -1.76 -17.23 -10.28
N SER A 91 -1.32 -17.56 -11.50
CA SER A 91 -0.01 -17.17 -12.02
C SER A 91 0.07 -15.70 -12.45
N ALA A 92 -1.04 -15.09 -12.87
CA ALA A 92 -1.11 -13.69 -13.31
C ALA A 92 -1.24 -12.70 -12.15
N VAL A 93 -1.72 -13.14 -11.00
CA VAL A 93 -1.98 -12.30 -9.82
C VAL A 93 -0.69 -11.84 -9.15
N ASP A 94 -0.56 -10.53 -8.88
CA ASP A 94 0.46 -9.97 -7.99
C ASP A 94 0.08 -10.26 -6.53
N TRP A 95 0.55 -11.39 -6.01
CA TRP A 95 0.21 -11.86 -4.66
C TRP A 95 0.76 -10.93 -3.57
N ASP A 96 1.91 -10.30 -3.77
CA ASP A 96 2.45 -9.34 -2.79
C ASP A 96 1.47 -8.17 -2.58
N ARG A 97 0.84 -7.72 -3.66
CA ARG A 97 -0.22 -6.70 -3.60
C ARG A 97 -1.53 -7.25 -3.02
N MET A 98 -1.93 -8.48 -3.37
CA MET A 98 -3.19 -9.09 -2.90
C MET A 98 -3.19 -9.37 -1.39
N ILE A 99 -2.06 -9.82 -0.84
CA ILE A 99 -1.90 -10.08 0.61
C ILE A 99 -1.37 -8.87 1.39
N SER A 100 -1.51 -7.67 0.84
CA SER A 100 -1.17 -6.40 1.48
C SER A 100 -2.35 -5.43 1.39
N ASN A 101 -2.32 -4.37 2.21
CA ASN A 101 -3.23 -3.23 2.10
C ASN A 101 -2.65 -2.14 1.18
N GLU A 102 -1.62 -2.46 0.39
CA GLU A 102 -0.94 -1.48 -0.42
C GLU A 102 -1.78 -1.11 -1.65
N VAL A 103 -1.97 0.18 -1.80
CA VAL A 103 -2.51 0.81 -3.01
C VAL A 103 -1.34 1.37 -3.79
N ASP A 104 -1.41 1.37 -5.11
CA ASP A 104 -0.39 2.02 -5.94
C ASP A 104 -0.18 3.45 -5.43
N ARG A 105 1.05 3.79 -5.09
CA ARG A 105 1.38 5.12 -4.54
C ARG A 105 0.92 6.26 -5.45
N ARG A 106 0.89 6.05 -6.77
CA ARG A 106 0.44 7.03 -7.75
C ARG A 106 -1.03 7.41 -7.58
N GLU A 107 -1.84 6.50 -7.04
CA GLU A 107 -3.26 6.69 -6.77
C GLU A 107 -3.54 7.37 -5.41
N ILE A 108 -2.58 7.35 -4.50
CA ILE A 108 -2.70 8.01 -3.19
C ILE A 108 -2.71 9.53 -3.37
N SER A 109 -3.55 10.24 -2.61
CA SER A 109 -3.57 11.72 -2.63
C SER A 109 -2.21 12.30 -2.21
N PHE A 110 -1.84 13.43 -2.82
CA PHE A 110 -0.54 14.08 -2.62
C PHE A 110 -0.20 14.30 -1.14
N ASN A 111 -1.13 14.82 -0.36
CA ASN A 111 -0.93 15.10 1.05
C ASN A 111 -0.64 13.82 1.86
N ARG A 112 -1.32 12.71 1.54
CA ARG A 112 -1.07 11.43 2.21
C ARG A 112 0.23 10.76 1.82
N LYS A 113 0.74 10.99 0.62
CA LYS A 113 2.08 10.49 0.24
C LYS A 113 3.12 11.01 1.21
N SER A 114 3.10 12.32 1.48
CA SER A 114 4.06 12.95 2.40
C SER A 114 3.91 12.47 3.85
N GLU A 115 2.68 12.22 4.33
CA GLU A 115 2.43 11.69 5.67
C GLU A 115 2.96 10.25 5.83
N LYS A 116 2.66 9.37 4.87
CA LYS A 116 3.14 7.97 4.88
C LYS A 116 4.66 7.85 4.78
N ASP A 117 5.30 8.78 4.11
CA ASP A 117 6.74 8.74 3.88
C ASP A 117 7.56 9.10 5.16
N ILE A 118 6.92 9.61 6.22
CA ILE A 118 7.60 10.08 7.45
C ILE A 118 7.18 9.35 8.73
N GLN A 119 6.11 8.57 8.71
CA GLN A 119 5.58 7.88 9.90
C GLN A 119 5.88 6.38 9.84
N ILE A 120 6.34 5.82 10.97
CA ILE A 120 6.55 4.37 11.13
C ILE A 120 5.22 3.68 11.44
N ILE A 121 4.44 4.31 12.34
CA ILE A 121 3.15 3.79 12.80
C ILE A 121 2.13 4.92 12.74
N THR A 122 0.94 4.62 12.24
CA THR A 122 -0.22 5.51 12.29
C THR A 122 -1.41 4.73 12.86
N VAL A 123 -2.00 5.22 13.94
CA VAL A 123 -3.15 4.62 14.61
C VAL A 123 -4.36 5.53 14.45
N PRO A 124 -5.39 5.11 13.69
CA PRO A 124 -6.64 5.87 13.62
C PRO A 124 -7.43 5.72 14.91
N PHE A 125 -8.13 6.77 15.33
CA PHE A 125 -9.01 6.74 16.51
C PHE A 125 -10.24 7.63 16.33
N SER A 126 -11.27 7.41 17.19
CA SER A 126 -12.47 8.22 17.26
C SER A 126 -12.63 8.80 18.67
N LEU A 127 -12.93 10.09 18.77
CA LEU A 127 -13.34 10.73 20.00
C LEU A 127 -14.84 10.47 20.15
N SER A 128 -15.23 9.54 21.03
CA SER A 128 -16.63 9.16 21.23
C SER A 128 -17.50 10.31 21.74
N GLY A 129 -18.51 10.65 20.95
CA GLY A 129 -19.57 11.60 21.31
C GLY A 129 -20.65 11.57 20.23
N HIS A 130 -21.72 10.81 20.45
CA HIS A 130 -22.97 10.79 19.70
C HIS A 130 -22.96 10.23 18.27
N THR A 131 -22.88 8.90 18.16
CA THR A 131 -23.56 8.16 17.09
C THR A 131 -24.01 6.80 17.63
N GLU A 132 -25.29 6.59 17.71
CA GLU A 132 -25.95 5.39 18.30
C GLU A 132 -25.67 4.08 17.52
N ASN A 133 -24.88 4.11 16.45
CA ASN A 133 -24.58 2.94 15.59
C ASN A 133 -23.10 2.66 15.34
N LEU A 134 -22.18 3.38 15.95
CA LEU A 134 -20.76 3.04 15.91
C LEU A 134 -20.40 2.37 17.24
N GLN A 135 -20.16 1.07 17.20
CA GLN A 135 -19.52 0.35 18.30
C GLN A 135 -18.35 1.20 18.80
N SER A 136 -18.35 1.52 20.08
CA SER A 136 -17.38 2.38 20.75
C SER A 136 -15.94 2.01 20.32
N HIS A 137 -15.39 2.78 19.38
CA HIS A 137 -13.98 2.68 19.03
C HIS A 137 -13.18 3.40 20.12
N SER A 138 -13.09 2.78 21.29
CA SER A 138 -12.07 3.08 22.29
C SER A 138 -10.70 2.90 21.62
N PHE A 139 -9.70 3.68 22.01
CA PHE A 139 -8.28 3.50 21.59
C PHE A 139 -7.84 2.03 21.65
N ARG A 140 -8.39 1.25 22.57
CA ARG A 140 -8.16 -0.18 22.74
C ARG A 140 -8.71 -1.02 21.58
N ASN A 141 -9.76 -0.56 20.89
CA ASN A 141 -10.37 -1.22 19.72
C ASN A 141 -9.79 -0.70 18.39
N SER A 142 -8.89 0.29 18.44
CA SER A 142 -8.21 0.87 17.27
C SER A 142 -6.91 0.15 16.92
N LEU A 143 -6.48 -0.83 17.73
CA LEU A 143 -5.36 -1.69 17.38
C LEU A 143 -5.75 -2.56 16.17
N PRO A 144 -4.86 -2.75 15.18
CA PRO A 144 -5.13 -3.60 14.04
C PRO A 144 -5.54 -4.99 14.50
N LYS A 145 -6.68 -5.49 13.99
CA LYS A 145 -7.17 -6.84 14.28
C LYS A 145 -6.36 -7.90 13.50
N GLY A 146 -5.77 -7.48 12.38
CA GLY A 146 -4.85 -8.21 11.54
C GLY A 146 -3.90 -7.22 10.85
N ILE A 147 -2.93 -7.71 10.09
CA ILE A 147 -2.00 -6.88 9.32
C ILE A 147 -2.67 -6.41 8.02
N VAL A 148 -3.58 -7.22 7.45
CA VAL A 148 -4.20 -7.02 6.12
C VAL A 148 -5.72 -7.18 6.20
N SER A 149 -6.48 -6.20 5.68
CA SER A 149 -7.96 -6.30 5.56
C SER A 149 -8.39 -7.39 4.56
N GLY A 150 -7.62 -7.57 3.48
CA GLY A 150 -7.88 -8.53 2.43
C GLY A 150 -8.92 -8.08 1.39
N ASP A 151 -9.21 -6.78 1.29
CA ASP A 151 -10.16 -6.25 0.30
C ASP A 151 -9.72 -6.50 -1.14
N ASN A 152 -8.42 -6.48 -1.40
CA ASN A 152 -7.87 -6.80 -2.72
C ASN A 152 -8.25 -8.23 -3.16
N LEU A 153 -8.28 -9.18 -2.20
CA LEU A 153 -8.71 -10.55 -2.45
C LEU A 153 -10.22 -10.64 -2.66
N ILE A 154 -11.02 -9.92 -1.86
CA ILE A 154 -12.47 -9.85 -2.07
C ILE A 154 -12.77 -9.29 -3.46
N ASN A 155 -12.11 -8.22 -3.89
CA ASN A 155 -12.26 -7.62 -5.20
C ASN A 155 -11.82 -8.57 -6.33
N LEU A 156 -10.76 -9.34 -6.13
CA LEU A 156 -10.35 -10.40 -7.05
C LEU A 156 -11.43 -11.47 -7.17
N PHE A 157 -11.94 -12.00 -6.05
CA PHE A 157 -12.98 -13.02 -6.07
C PHE A 157 -14.27 -12.51 -6.71
N ASN A 158 -14.66 -11.26 -6.43
CA ASN A 158 -15.80 -10.62 -7.07
C ASN A 158 -15.63 -10.47 -8.60
N SER A 159 -14.41 -10.30 -9.09
CA SER A 159 -14.10 -10.25 -10.51
C SER A 159 -14.20 -11.62 -11.20
N LEU A 160 -14.08 -12.70 -10.43
CA LEU A 160 -14.14 -14.09 -10.91
C LEU A 160 -15.52 -14.72 -10.72
N ALA A 161 -16.34 -14.21 -9.80
CA ALA A 161 -17.65 -14.75 -9.46
C ALA A 161 -18.82 -13.92 -10.05
N VAL A 162 -18.60 -13.23 -11.17
CA VAL A 162 -19.64 -12.39 -11.79
C VAL A 162 -20.81 -13.28 -12.26
N GLY A 163 -22.02 -12.89 -11.84
CA GLY A 163 -23.23 -13.69 -12.00
C GLY A 163 -23.64 -14.45 -10.72
N TYR A 164 -22.72 -14.58 -9.74
CA TYR A 164 -22.91 -15.24 -8.46
C TYR A 164 -22.60 -14.33 -7.26
N SER A 165 -22.76 -13.02 -7.43
CA SER A 165 -22.50 -12.04 -6.37
C SER A 165 -23.65 -11.84 -5.40
N ASP A 166 -24.86 -12.25 -5.77
CA ASP A 166 -26.03 -12.23 -4.88
C ASP A 166 -25.94 -13.37 -3.86
N PRO A 167 -26.49 -13.20 -2.63
CA PRO A 167 -26.60 -14.31 -1.70
C PRO A 167 -27.38 -15.47 -2.29
N LEU A 168 -26.79 -16.67 -2.26
CA LEU A 168 -27.37 -17.87 -2.85
C LEU A 168 -27.05 -19.11 -2.00
N SER A 169 -27.75 -20.22 -2.25
CA SER A 169 -27.29 -21.54 -1.81
C SER A 169 -26.17 -22.03 -2.71
N TYR A 170 -25.09 -22.55 -2.16
CA TYR A 170 -23.97 -23.02 -2.98
C TYR A 170 -24.25 -24.37 -3.66
N ASP A 171 -25.42 -24.97 -3.40
CA ASP A 171 -25.97 -26.06 -4.22
C ASP A 171 -26.38 -25.57 -5.63
N GLU A 172 -26.62 -24.25 -5.80
CA GLU A 172 -26.99 -23.64 -7.09
C GLU A 172 -25.77 -23.37 -7.99
N LEU A 173 -24.54 -23.54 -7.45
CA LEU A 173 -23.33 -23.41 -8.25
C LEU A 173 -23.25 -24.52 -9.31
N PRO A 174 -22.50 -24.31 -10.40
CA PRO A 174 -22.26 -25.34 -11.41
C PRO A 174 -21.80 -26.70 -10.85
N VAL A 175 -21.01 -26.68 -9.76
CA VAL A 175 -20.74 -27.84 -8.90
C VAL A 175 -21.06 -27.45 -7.45
N PRO A 176 -21.95 -28.17 -6.75
CA PRO A 176 -22.27 -27.92 -5.35
C PRO A 176 -21.02 -27.83 -4.47
N PHE A 177 -20.99 -26.83 -3.60
CA PHE A 177 -19.79 -26.45 -2.87
C PHE A 177 -20.07 -26.10 -1.41
N ILE A 178 -19.13 -26.43 -0.54
CA ILE A 178 -19.05 -25.90 0.82
C ILE A 178 -17.62 -25.46 1.14
N CYS A 179 -17.50 -24.48 2.03
CA CYS A 179 -16.20 -24.16 2.62
C CYS A 179 -16.29 -24.04 4.15
N ILE A 180 -15.17 -24.28 4.80
CA ILE A 180 -15.08 -24.27 6.26
C ILE A 180 -14.48 -22.95 6.72
N ALA A 181 -15.09 -22.36 7.77
CA ALA A 181 -14.52 -21.29 8.54
C ALA A 181 -14.59 -21.62 10.03
N THR A 182 -13.72 -20.99 10.83
CA THR A 182 -13.74 -21.13 12.29
C THR A 182 -14.55 -19.99 12.91
N ASP A 183 -15.62 -20.31 13.60
CA ASP A 183 -16.33 -19.33 14.43
C ASP A 183 -15.48 -18.99 15.66
N MET A 184 -15.01 -17.75 15.75
CA MET A 184 -14.16 -17.29 16.86
C MET A 184 -14.91 -17.13 18.19
N ILE A 185 -16.23 -17.21 18.18
CA ILE A 185 -17.06 -17.07 19.38
C ILE A 185 -17.29 -18.44 20.02
N SER A 186 -17.72 -19.43 19.23
CA SER A 186 -17.93 -20.81 19.70
C SER A 186 -16.63 -21.60 19.75
N GLY A 187 -15.64 -21.29 18.90
CA GLY A 187 -14.41 -22.06 18.70
C GLY A 187 -14.62 -23.32 17.85
N GLU A 188 -15.77 -23.45 17.18
CA GLU A 188 -16.13 -24.61 16.36
C GLU A 188 -15.97 -24.35 14.86
N ALA A 189 -15.90 -25.43 14.08
CA ALA A 189 -15.94 -25.36 12.63
C ALA A 189 -17.38 -25.03 12.16
N ASP A 190 -17.52 -24.01 11.33
CA ASP A 190 -18.79 -23.67 10.70
C ASP A 190 -18.73 -23.99 9.20
N ILE A 191 -19.81 -24.61 8.70
CA ILE A 191 -19.96 -24.99 7.30
C ILE A 191 -20.66 -23.84 6.58
N LEU A 192 -19.94 -23.19 5.69
CA LEU A 192 -20.49 -22.12 4.85
C LEU A 192 -20.95 -22.73 3.53
N ASP A 193 -22.26 -22.90 3.39
CA ASP A 193 -22.98 -23.51 2.27
C ASP A 193 -23.90 -22.53 1.54
N SER A 194 -23.99 -21.30 2.01
CA SER A 194 -24.91 -20.28 1.50
C SER A 194 -24.48 -18.87 1.86
N GLY A 195 -25.09 -17.86 1.23
CA GLY A 195 -24.82 -16.44 1.47
C GLY A 195 -23.93 -15.80 0.42
N GLU A 196 -23.14 -14.78 0.80
CA GLU A 196 -22.23 -14.09 -0.11
C GLU A 196 -20.97 -14.94 -0.36
N PHE A 197 -20.93 -15.60 -1.51
CA PHE A 197 -19.90 -16.59 -1.89
C PHE A 197 -18.46 -16.08 -1.67
N THR A 198 -18.15 -14.90 -2.16
CA THR A 198 -16.79 -14.33 -2.09
C THR A 198 -16.36 -13.96 -0.67
N LYS A 199 -17.33 -13.58 0.19
CA LYS A 199 -17.07 -13.35 1.62
C LYS A 199 -16.83 -14.67 2.37
N SER A 200 -17.52 -15.74 2.00
CA SER A 200 -17.28 -17.06 2.58
C SER A 200 -15.90 -17.59 2.23
N LEU A 201 -15.45 -17.43 0.98
CA LEU A 201 -14.06 -17.76 0.60
C LEU A 201 -13.05 -16.94 1.42
N ARG A 202 -13.31 -15.63 1.59
CA ARG A 202 -12.44 -14.76 2.39
C ARG A 202 -12.44 -15.11 3.88
N ALA A 203 -13.57 -15.55 4.44
CA ALA A 203 -13.68 -16.03 5.82
C ALA A 203 -12.87 -17.31 6.02
N SER A 204 -13.02 -18.27 5.11
CA SER A 204 -12.30 -19.54 5.14
C SER A 204 -10.77 -19.41 5.12
N MET A 205 -10.23 -18.30 4.56
CA MET A 205 -8.80 -18.02 4.47
C MET A 205 -8.29 -16.95 5.45
N ALA A 206 -9.08 -16.55 6.43
CA ALA A 206 -8.74 -15.48 7.37
C ALA A 206 -7.72 -15.95 8.43
N ILE A 207 -6.47 -16.17 8.03
CA ILE A 207 -5.38 -16.61 8.91
C ILE A 207 -5.15 -15.56 9.99
N PRO A 208 -5.30 -15.89 11.30
CA PRO A 208 -5.06 -14.94 12.38
C PRO A 208 -3.68 -14.31 12.32
N VAL A 209 -3.55 -13.08 12.79
CA VAL A 209 -2.35 -12.22 12.73
C VAL A 209 -2.05 -11.70 11.31
N LEU A 210 -2.27 -12.49 10.26
CA LEU A 210 -2.05 -12.04 8.87
C LEU A 210 -3.26 -11.24 8.36
N PHE A 211 -4.45 -11.80 8.47
CA PHE A 211 -5.68 -11.18 7.96
C PHE A 211 -6.64 -10.79 9.08
N ASP A 212 -7.40 -9.71 8.84
CA ASP A 212 -8.54 -9.39 9.68
C ASP A 212 -9.59 -10.50 9.61
N PRO A 213 -10.18 -10.90 10.78
CA PRO A 213 -11.32 -11.79 10.80
C PRO A 213 -12.53 -11.17 10.09
N ILE A 214 -13.34 -12.01 9.46
CA ILE A 214 -14.54 -11.56 8.71
C ILE A 214 -15.76 -11.61 9.62
N LYS A 215 -16.43 -10.45 9.77
CA LYS A 215 -17.73 -10.39 10.44
C LYS A 215 -18.85 -10.70 9.46
N MET A 216 -19.58 -11.76 9.70
CA MET A 216 -20.69 -12.22 8.87
C MET A 216 -21.77 -12.86 9.75
N ASN A 217 -23.08 -12.61 9.47
CA ASN A 217 -24.21 -13.19 10.20
C ASN A 217 -24.19 -13.02 11.73
N GLY A 218 -23.56 -11.95 12.23
CA GLY A 218 -23.44 -11.68 13.67
C GLY A 218 -22.24 -12.34 14.37
N THR A 219 -21.52 -13.20 13.69
CA THR A 219 -20.32 -13.91 14.18
C THR A 219 -19.04 -13.37 13.55
N LEU A 220 -17.90 -13.79 14.06
CA LEU A 220 -16.56 -13.40 13.61
C LEU A 220 -15.81 -14.66 13.18
N TYR A 221 -15.43 -14.72 11.89
CA TYR A 221 -14.80 -15.88 11.30
C TYR A 221 -13.31 -15.73 11.11
N ALA A 222 -12.57 -16.79 11.42
CA ALA A 222 -11.16 -16.98 11.10
C ALA A 222 -10.99 -18.17 10.14
N ASP A 223 -9.72 -18.43 9.71
CA ASP A 223 -9.36 -19.51 8.80
C ASP A 223 -9.90 -20.88 9.32
N GLY A 224 -10.62 -21.58 8.44
CA GLY A 224 -11.23 -22.88 8.76
C GLY A 224 -10.23 -23.95 9.15
N GLY A 225 -8.98 -23.82 8.70
CA GLY A 225 -7.93 -24.76 9.06
C GLY A 225 -7.50 -24.72 10.54
N LEU A 226 -8.08 -23.84 11.38
CA LEU A 226 -7.89 -23.90 12.84
C LEU A 226 -8.73 -25.00 13.49
N THR A 227 -9.88 -25.34 12.92
CA THR A 227 -10.85 -26.29 13.48
C THR A 227 -11.08 -27.49 12.60
N CYS A 228 -11.16 -27.36 11.28
CA CYS A 228 -11.31 -28.46 10.34
C CYS A 228 -10.55 -28.15 9.03
N ASN A 229 -9.32 -28.65 8.92
CA ASN A 229 -8.48 -28.38 7.75
C ASN A 229 -8.77 -29.29 6.55
N PHE A 230 -9.47 -30.42 6.78
CA PHE A 230 -9.76 -31.43 5.76
C PHE A 230 -11.22 -31.93 5.89
N PRO A 231 -12.20 -31.30 5.21
CA PRO A 231 -13.63 -31.49 5.43
C PRO A 231 -14.19 -32.74 4.72
N ALA A 232 -13.62 -33.93 4.96
CA ALA A 232 -14.04 -35.18 4.32
C ALA A 232 -15.42 -35.66 4.79
N GLU A 233 -15.69 -35.58 6.11
CA GLU A 233 -17.00 -35.96 6.67
C GLU A 233 -18.11 -35.03 6.14
N GLN A 234 -17.81 -33.72 6.02
CA GLN A 234 -18.75 -32.73 5.50
C GLN A 234 -19.04 -32.99 4.02
N CYS A 235 -18.03 -33.35 3.22
CA CYS A 235 -18.22 -33.75 1.83
C CYS A 235 -19.06 -35.02 1.70
N ARG A 236 -18.86 -36.00 2.61
CA ARG A 236 -19.68 -37.23 2.70
C ARG A 236 -21.13 -36.90 3.02
N ALA A 237 -21.36 -35.94 3.92
CA ALA A 237 -22.69 -35.48 4.31
C ALA A 237 -23.43 -34.75 3.18
N MET A 238 -22.72 -34.15 2.19
CA MET A 238 -23.33 -33.61 0.97
C MET A 238 -23.92 -34.71 0.05
N GLY A 239 -23.57 -35.97 0.26
CA GLY A 239 -24.05 -37.11 -0.51
C GLY A 239 -23.01 -37.75 -1.43
N ALA A 240 -21.74 -37.54 -1.20
CA ALA A 240 -20.66 -38.20 -1.95
C ALA A 240 -20.57 -39.69 -1.61
N ASP A 241 -20.63 -40.55 -2.66
CA ASP A 241 -20.42 -42.01 -2.51
C ASP A 241 -18.93 -42.36 -2.48
N TYR A 242 -18.11 -41.64 -3.24
CA TYR A 242 -16.66 -41.75 -3.28
C TYR A 242 -16.01 -40.39 -3.02
N ILE A 243 -14.88 -40.38 -2.30
CA ILE A 243 -14.14 -39.16 -1.96
C ILE A 243 -12.72 -39.22 -2.50
N ILE A 244 -12.35 -38.19 -3.30
CA ILE A 244 -10.97 -37.89 -3.63
C ILE A 244 -10.52 -36.77 -2.67
N GLY A 245 -9.58 -37.07 -1.77
CA GLY A 245 -9.06 -36.14 -0.79
C GLY A 245 -7.64 -35.69 -1.11
N VAL A 246 -7.39 -34.38 -1.07
CA VAL A 246 -6.08 -33.79 -1.35
C VAL A 246 -5.61 -32.99 -0.14
N SER A 247 -4.54 -33.42 0.49
CA SER A 247 -3.98 -32.79 1.69
C SER A 247 -2.67 -32.11 1.42
N MET A 248 -2.58 -30.83 1.86
CA MET A 248 -1.37 -29.98 1.79
C MET A 248 -0.59 -30.00 3.11
N SER A 249 -0.98 -30.82 4.10
CA SER A 249 -0.28 -30.91 5.38
C SER A 249 1.09 -31.55 5.21
N PRO A 250 2.18 -30.88 5.59
CA PRO A 250 3.53 -31.46 5.53
C PRO A 250 3.89 -32.28 6.77
N GLY A 251 2.97 -32.43 7.75
CA GLY A 251 3.27 -32.86 9.11
C GLY A 251 3.98 -31.77 9.93
N LEU A 252 4.44 -32.13 11.11
CA LEU A 252 5.15 -31.25 12.02
C LEU A 252 6.54 -30.86 11.48
N GLU A 253 6.95 -29.60 11.68
CA GLU A 253 8.32 -29.15 11.42
C GLU A 253 9.23 -29.69 12.54
N ASP A 254 10.22 -30.47 12.19
CA ASP A 254 11.15 -31.14 13.12
C ASP A 254 12.44 -30.34 13.37
N ASN A 255 12.70 -29.28 12.56
CA ASN A 255 13.88 -28.44 12.69
C ASN A 255 13.56 -27.13 13.44
N PRO A 256 14.05 -26.95 14.69
CA PRO A 256 13.81 -25.73 15.46
C PRO A 256 14.31 -24.42 14.77
N ALA A 257 15.31 -24.53 13.87
CA ALA A 257 15.84 -23.37 13.15
C ALA A 257 14.81 -22.75 12.18
N ASN A 258 13.76 -23.48 11.82
CA ASN A 258 12.67 -22.99 10.95
C ASN A 258 11.52 -22.35 11.74
N LEU A 259 11.52 -22.47 13.10
CA LEU A 259 10.48 -21.95 14.00
C LEU A 259 10.84 -20.57 14.60
N THR A 260 11.55 -19.72 13.87
CA THR A 260 12.09 -18.45 14.38
C THR A 260 11.12 -17.27 14.26
N SER A 261 10.05 -17.38 13.48
CA SER A 261 9.07 -16.31 13.28
C SER A 261 7.76 -16.61 14.02
N ILE A 262 7.02 -15.55 14.41
CA ILE A 262 5.67 -15.70 15.00
C ILE A 262 4.77 -16.53 14.07
N LEU A 263 4.84 -16.28 12.77
CA LEU A 263 4.03 -17.01 11.78
C LEU A 263 4.39 -18.50 11.70
N SER A 264 5.68 -18.86 11.76
CA SER A 264 6.12 -20.26 11.77
C SER A 264 5.71 -20.99 13.06
N GLN A 265 5.72 -20.27 14.20
CA GLN A 265 5.27 -20.81 15.48
C GLN A 265 3.75 -21.01 15.52
N VAL A 266 2.96 -20.04 15.01
CA VAL A 266 1.50 -20.18 14.89
C VAL A 266 1.15 -21.35 13.96
N LYS A 267 1.89 -21.51 12.85
CA LYS A 267 1.74 -22.67 11.97
C LYS A 267 2.02 -23.98 12.71
N GLN A 268 3.12 -24.06 13.44
CA GLN A 268 3.46 -25.27 14.21
C GLN A 268 2.39 -25.60 15.25
N LEU A 269 1.87 -24.60 15.98
CA LEU A 269 0.78 -24.78 16.93
C LEU A 269 -0.48 -25.32 16.24
N LYS A 270 -0.81 -24.79 15.05
CA LYS A 270 -1.92 -25.30 14.25
C LYS A 270 -1.69 -26.77 13.88
N GLU A 271 -0.53 -27.12 13.32
CA GLU A 271 -0.22 -28.51 12.94
C GLU A 271 -0.28 -29.46 14.15
N ILE A 272 0.20 -29.05 15.35
CA ILE A 272 0.08 -29.85 16.59
C ILE A 272 -1.39 -30.11 16.95
N ILE A 273 -2.28 -29.13 16.75
CA ILE A 273 -3.71 -29.26 17.03
C ILE A 273 -4.37 -30.20 16.02
N THR A 274 -4.02 -30.09 14.74
CA THR A 274 -4.63 -30.83 13.63
C THR A 274 -3.95 -32.16 13.31
N ASP A 275 -2.73 -32.43 13.80
CA ASP A 275 -1.95 -33.63 13.49
C ASP A 275 -2.61 -34.92 13.98
N LYS A 276 -3.38 -34.83 15.06
CA LYS A 276 -4.16 -36.00 15.57
C LYS A 276 -5.24 -36.48 14.60
N GLU A 277 -5.68 -35.59 13.69
CA GLU A 277 -6.69 -35.88 12.68
C GLU A 277 -6.06 -36.42 11.38
N PHE A 278 -4.76 -36.14 11.14
CA PHE A 278 -4.09 -36.49 9.88
C PHE A 278 -4.11 -38.02 9.59
N GLU A 279 -3.91 -38.86 10.60
CA GLU A 279 -3.98 -40.34 10.45
C GLU A 279 -5.40 -40.80 10.08
N GLN A 280 -6.43 -40.07 10.51
CA GLN A 280 -7.84 -40.38 10.22
C GLN A 280 -8.24 -39.94 8.81
N TYR A 281 -7.55 -39.00 8.20
CA TYR A 281 -7.90 -38.50 6.85
C TYR A 281 -7.83 -39.57 5.77
N HIS A 282 -6.91 -40.53 5.92
CA HIS A 282 -6.81 -41.67 5.01
C HIS A 282 -8.05 -42.60 5.06
N GLU A 283 -8.67 -42.73 6.22
CA GLU A 283 -9.81 -43.64 6.42
C GLU A 283 -11.11 -43.10 5.80
N HIS A 284 -11.20 -41.77 5.63
CA HIS A 284 -12.38 -41.09 5.08
C HIS A 284 -12.37 -40.93 3.56
N CYS A 285 -11.26 -41.28 2.90
CA CYS A 285 -11.08 -41.07 1.45
C CYS A 285 -10.87 -42.41 0.71
N ASP A 286 -11.50 -42.53 -0.45
CA ASP A 286 -11.27 -43.65 -1.37
C ASP A 286 -9.96 -43.46 -2.14
N ILE A 287 -9.63 -42.22 -2.51
CA ILE A 287 -8.34 -41.81 -3.06
C ILE A 287 -7.79 -40.65 -2.23
N PHE A 288 -6.66 -40.88 -1.58
CA PHE A 288 -5.94 -39.88 -0.79
C PHE A 288 -4.67 -39.45 -1.50
N ILE A 289 -4.48 -38.11 -1.72
CA ILE A 289 -3.36 -37.54 -2.44
C ILE A 289 -2.63 -36.55 -1.53
N SER A 290 -1.32 -36.74 -1.36
CA SER A 290 -0.44 -35.87 -0.58
C SER A 290 0.79 -35.55 -1.41
N PRO A 291 0.84 -34.35 -2.05
CA PRO A 291 1.99 -33.90 -2.86
C PRO A 291 3.25 -33.65 -2.03
N ASP A 292 4.44 -33.79 -2.64
CA ASP A 292 5.69 -33.38 -1.99
C ASP A 292 5.87 -31.85 -2.10
N LEU A 293 5.71 -31.17 -0.97
CA LEU A 293 5.74 -29.71 -0.85
C LEU A 293 6.93 -29.19 -0.05
N LYS A 294 7.97 -30.04 0.15
CA LYS A 294 9.17 -29.67 0.90
C LYS A 294 9.84 -28.41 0.33
N GLY A 295 10.27 -27.53 1.22
CA GLY A 295 10.97 -26.28 0.85
C GLY A 295 10.10 -25.17 0.27
N VAL A 296 8.77 -25.32 0.20
CA VAL A 296 7.84 -24.23 -0.17
C VAL A 296 7.17 -23.67 1.08
N GLY A 297 7.32 -22.35 1.28
CA GLY A 297 6.67 -21.61 2.38
C GLY A 297 5.18 -21.38 2.12
N MET A 298 4.40 -21.16 3.19
CA MET A 298 2.96 -20.86 3.13
C MET A 298 2.64 -19.59 2.32
N LEU A 299 3.55 -18.61 2.27
CA LEU A 299 3.41 -17.34 1.54
C LEU A 299 4.29 -17.25 0.28
N SER A 300 4.78 -18.36 -0.23
CA SER A 300 5.66 -18.41 -1.41
C SER A 300 4.87 -18.43 -2.71
N PHE A 301 4.17 -17.35 -3.03
CA PHE A 301 3.34 -17.21 -4.23
C PHE A 301 4.10 -16.77 -5.50
N ASN A 302 5.42 -16.87 -5.52
CA ASN A 302 6.18 -16.56 -6.74
C ASN A 302 5.96 -17.62 -7.84
N ALA A 303 6.12 -17.22 -9.10
CA ALA A 303 5.83 -18.08 -10.26
C ALA A 303 6.57 -19.43 -10.24
N GLU A 304 7.84 -19.46 -9.77
CA GLU A 304 8.62 -20.70 -9.66
C GLU A 304 8.04 -21.65 -8.64
N SER A 305 7.65 -21.15 -7.44
CA SER A 305 7.01 -21.95 -6.39
C SER A 305 5.65 -22.48 -6.83
N VAL A 306 4.80 -21.63 -7.45
CA VAL A 306 3.49 -22.01 -7.97
C VAL A 306 3.63 -23.12 -9.01
N ALA A 307 4.50 -22.96 -10.02
CA ALA A 307 4.73 -23.97 -11.05
C ALA A 307 5.20 -25.30 -10.44
N ARG A 308 6.17 -25.26 -9.50
CA ARG A 308 6.71 -26.43 -8.84
C ARG A 308 5.65 -27.21 -8.04
N VAL A 309 4.84 -26.52 -7.23
CA VAL A 309 3.83 -27.23 -6.42
C VAL A 309 2.69 -27.73 -7.28
N THR A 310 2.30 -27.02 -8.35
CA THR A 310 1.30 -27.50 -9.31
C THR A 310 1.78 -28.80 -9.98
N GLN A 311 3.03 -28.85 -10.41
CA GLN A 311 3.63 -30.05 -11.00
C GLN A 311 3.66 -31.21 -9.99
N SER A 312 4.05 -30.93 -8.73
CA SER A 312 4.03 -31.95 -7.66
C SER A 312 2.61 -32.49 -7.39
N GLY A 313 1.60 -31.62 -7.46
CA GLY A 313 0.19 -32.06 -7.35
C GLY A 313 -0.21 -33.02 -8.47
N TYR A 314 0.15 -32.69 -9.70
CA TYR A 314 -0.10 -33.56 -10.86
C TYR A 314 0.61 -34.91 -10.75
N GLU A 315 1.89 -34.93 -10.35
CA GLU A 315 2.68 -36.13 -10.17
C GLU A 315 2.11 -37.03 -9.06
N ALA A 316 1.68 -36.42 -7.93
CA ALA A 316 1.07 -37.16 -6.83
C ALA A 316 -0.26 -37.80 -7.22
N ALA A 317 -1.07 -37.12 -8.04
CA ALA A 317 -2.31 -37.68 -8.59
C ALA A 317 -2.02 -38.80 -9.60
N SER A 318 -1.09 -38.59 -10.52
CA SER A 318 -0.70 -39.58 -11.53
C SER A 318 -0.13 -40.87 -10.91
N ALA A 319 0.55 -40.77 -9.76
CA ALA A 319 1.04 -41.92 -9.00
C ALA A 319 -0.11 -42.81 -8.46
N GLN A 320 -1.35 -42.31 -8.39
CA GLN A 320 -2.55 -43.07 -7.99
C GLN A 320 -3.38 -43.53 -9.20
N ALA A 321 -2.80 -43.60 -10.40
CA ALA A 321 -3.53 -43.88 -11.65
C ALA A 321 -4.39 -45.17 -11.59
N GLU A 322 -3.91 -46.23 -10.90
CA GLU A 322 -4.67 -47.48 -10.69
C GLU A 322 -5.95 -47.26 -9.90
N LYS A 323 -5.90 -46.42 -8.85
CA LYS A 323 -7.10 -46.09 -8.06
C LYS A 323 -8.07 -45.20 -8.85
N PHE A 324 -7.57 -44.28 -9.66
CA PHE A 324 -8.41 -43.46 -10.56
C PHE A 324 -9.09 -44.35 -11.63
N MET A 325 -8.39 -45.33 -12.20
CA MET A 325 -9.01 -46.31 -13.11
C MET A 325 -10.06 -47.16 -12.39
N TRP A 326 -9.77 -47.61 -11.16
CA TRP A 326 -10.75 -48.33 -10.33
C TRP A 326 -11.99 -47.45 -10.09
N LEU A 327 -11.83 -46.20 -9.66
CA LEU A 327 -12.93 -45.28 -9.42
C LEU A 327 -13.75 -45.06 -10.67
N LYS A 328 -13.09 -44.83 -11.84
CA LYS A 328 -13.76 -44.69 -13.13
C LYS A 328 -14.63 -45.89 -13.48
N ASN A 329 -14.13 -47.12 -13.20
CA ASN A 329 -14.93 -48.32 -13.42
C ASN A 329 -16.13 -48.40 -12.46
N GLN A 330 -16.00 -47.95 -11.20
CA GLN A 330 -17.11 -47.94 -10.24
C GLN A 330 -18.23 -46.98 -10.69
N ILE A 331 -17.87 -45.80 -11.14
CA ILE A 331 -18.85 -44.81 -11.58
C ILE A 331 -19.48 -45.11 -12.97
N CYS A 332 -18.77 -45.86 -13.83
CA CYS A 332 -19.27 -46.30 -15.13
C CYS A 332 -20.18 -47.54 -15.09
N LEU A 333 -20.13 -48.30 -14.03
CA LEU A 333 -20.98 -49.55 -13.86
C LEU A 333 -22.49 -49.25 -13.83
N GLY A 334 -22.88 -47.97 -13.69
CA GLY A 334 -24.30 -47.53 -13.66
C GLY A 334 -24.79 -46.74 -14.87
N SER A 335 -23.95 -46.43 -15.89
CA SER A 335 -24.34 -45.59 -17.01
C SER A 335 -23.83 -46.09 -18.35
N THR A 336 -24.71 -46.05 -19.40
CA THR A 336 -24.40 -46.42 -20.77
C THR A 336 -23.67 -45.38 -21.58
N GLU A 337 -23.51 -44.16 -21.09
CA GLU A 337 -22.75 -43.07 -21.76
C GLU A 337 -21.96 -42.26 -20.74
N VAL A 338 -20.65 -42.33 -20.83
CA VAL A 338 -19.74 -41.34 -20.21
C VAL A 338 -19.64 -40.18 -21.22
N SER A 339 -20.50 -39.18 -21.08
CA SER A 339 -20.25 -37.88 -21.74
C SER A 339 -18.90 -37.35 -21.25
N SER A 340 -18.06 -36.91 -22.19
CA SER A 340 -16.90 -36.10 -21.87
C SER A 340 -17.31 -35.05 -20.84
N VAL A 341 -16.46 -34.82 -19.81
CA VAL A 341 -16.68 -33.78 -18.78
C VAL A 341 -16.81 -32.43 -19.50
N ALA A 342 -18.05 -32.11 -19.92
CA ALA A 342 -18.34 -30.81 -20.51
C ALA A 342 -18.35 -29.78 -19.36
N LEU A 343 -17.63 -28.71 -19.52
CA LEU A 343 -17.73 -27.56 -18.61
C LEU A 343 -19.21 -27.17 -18.44
N PRO A 344 -19.63 -26.84 -17.21
CA PRO A 344 -21.02 -26.49 -16.93
C PRO A 344 -21.51 -25.36 -17.83
N LYS A 345 -22.75 -25.46 -18.35
CA LYS A 345 -23.35 -24.45 -19.24
C LYS A 345 -23.49 -23.06 -18.59
N ASN A 346 -23.55 -22.99 -17.28
CA ASN A 346 -23.76 -21.76 -16.48
C ASN A 346 -22.52 -21.39 -15.67
N ARG A 347 -21.37 -21.29 -16.31
CA ARG A 347 -20.16 -20.84 -15.59
C ARG A 347 -20.19 -19.35 -15.25
N ALA A 348 -19.47 -18.94 -14.21
CA ALA A 348 -19.30 -17.53 -13.87
C ALA A 348 -18.57 -16.76 -14.99
N THR A 349 -18.92 -15.49 -15.15
CA THR A 349 -18.22 -14.59 -16.07
C THR A 349 -16.93 -14.09 -15.42
N ASN A 350 -15.82 -14.16 -16.16
CA ASN A 350 -14.50 -13.73 -15.74
C ASN A 350 -14.15 -12.37 -16.35
N ILE A 351 -14.30 -11.29 -15.57
CA ILE A 351 -13.99 -9.93 -16.06
C ILE A 351 -12.49 -9.60 -16.09
N LEU A 352 -11.61 -10.52 -15.73
CA LEU A 352 -10.17 -10.39 -16.08
C LEU A 352 -9.96 -10.50 -17.59
N LYS A 353 -10.82 -11.26 -18.29
CA LYS A 353 -10.73 -11.54 -19.72
C LYS A 353 -11.89 -10.97 -20.53
N GLU A 354 -13.05 -10.86 -19.92
CA GLU A 354 -14.29 -10.47 -20.56
C GLU A 354 -14.71 -9.07 -20.13
N ARG A 355 -15.53 -8.40 -20.93
CA ARG A 355 -16.13 -7.11 -20.60
C ARG A 355 -17.62 -7.27 -20.35
N VAL A 356 -18.12 -6.61 -19.32
CA VAL A 356 -19.54 -6.62 -18.94
C VAL A 356 -20.13 -5.21 -19.02
N GLN A 357 -21.41 -5.14 -19.39
CA GLN A 357 -22.09 -3.85 -19.48
C GLN A 357 -22.66 -3.43 -18.13
N ILE A 358 -22.36 -2.18 -17.72
CA ILE A 358 -22.87 -1.61 -16.47
C ILE A 358 -24.20 -0.90 -16.73
N SER A 359 -25.27 -1.42 -16.14
CA SER A 359 -26.62 -0.83 -16.21
C SER A 359 -26.88 0.19 -15.11
N LYS A 360 -26.27 0.01 -13.94
CA LYS A 360 -26.45 0.87 -12.76
C LYS A 360 -25.20 0.89 -11.88
N ILE A 361 -25.00 2.00 -11.17
CA ILE A 361 -23.92 2.13 -10.17
C ILE A 361 -24.55 2.47 -8.82
N GLU A 362 -24.25 1.67 -7.80
CA GLU A 362 -24.69 1.87 -6.43
C GLU A 362 -23.49 2.09 -5.51
N LEU A 363 -23.67 3.00 -4.53
CA LEU A 363 -22.66 3.30 -3.50
C LEU A 363 -23.32 3.08 -2.15
N SER A 364 -22.71 2.28 -1.28
CA SER A 364 -23.23 1.93 0.05
C SER A 364 -22.19 2.17 1.14
N GLY A 365 -22.65 2.55 2.35
CA GLY A 365 -21.76 2.79 3.48
C GLY A 365 -21.16 4.20 3.53
N VAL A 366 -21.70 5.16 2.78
CA VAL A 366 -21.25 6.56 2.76
C VAL A 366 -22.43 7.53 2.88
N SER A 367 -22.16 8.74 3.37
CA SER A 367 -23.17 9.81 3.43
C SER A 367 -23.51 10.35 2.03
N ALA A 368 -24.71 10.93 1.86
CA ALA A 368 -25.15 11.49 0.57
C ALA A 368 -24.25 12.61 0.03
N GLU A 369 -23.51 13.29 0.88
CA GLU A 369 -22.55 14.33 0.48
C GLU A 369 -21.30 13.70 -0.15
N ILE A 370 -20.77 12.68 0.49
CA ILE A 370 -19.62 11.91 0.00
C ILE A 370 -19.99 11.17 -1.30
N GLU A 371 -21.18 10.58 -1.35
CA GLU A 371 -21.69 9.88 -2.53
C GLU A 371 -21.68 10.76 -3.79
N ARG A 372 -22.12 12.03 -3.67
CA ARG A 372 -22.13 12.97 -4.82
C ARG A 372 -20.73 13.21 -5.39
N TRP A 373 -19.73 13.32 -4.54
CA TRP A 373 -18.35 13.45 -4.98
C TRP A 373 -17.83 12.16 -5.62
N MET A 374 -18.10 11.01 -4.99
CA MET A 374 -17.64 9.70 -5.46
C MET A 374 -18.20 9.38 -6.85
N ARG A 375 -19.49 9.68 -7.09
CA ARG A 375 -20.09 9.55 -8.44
C ARG A 375 -19.40 10.43 -9.49
N ARG A 376 -18.88 11.58 -9.12
CA ARG A 376 -18.17 12.49 -10.04
C ARG A 376 -16.78 11.99 -10.41
N VAL A 377 -16.05 11.40 -9.47
CA VAL A 377 -14.68 10.88 -9.70
C VAL A 377 -14.66 9.43 -10.15
N CYS A 378 -15.80 8.75 -10.15
CA CYS A 378 -15.96 7.41 -10.70
C CYS A 378 -15.59 7.41 -12.19
N THR A 379 -14.63 6.57 -12.58
CA THR A 379 -14.18 6.46 -13.97
C THR A 379 -15.19 5.67 -14.82
N VAL A 380 -15.88 4.71 -14.20
CA VAL A 380 -16.94 3.90 -14.84
C VAL A 380 -18.23 4.69 -14.96
N LYS A 381 -18.89 4.62 -16.12
CA LYS A 381 -20.18 5.25 -16.38
C LYS A 381 -21.24 4.19 -16.69
N ILE A 382 -22.51 4.57 -16.50
CA ILE A 382 -23.64 3.75 -16.90
C ILE A 382 -23.62 3.58 -18.42
N GLY A 383 -23.72 2.34 -18.89
CA GLY A 383 -23.64 1.96 -20.31
C GLY A 383 -22.25 1.51 -20.77
N ASP A 384 -21.20 1.72 -19.97
CA ASP A 384 -19.85 1.29 -20.32
C ASP A 384 -19.73 -0.24 -20.34
N LEU A 385 -18.87 -0.73 -21.22
CA LEU A 385 -18.35 -2.10 -21.21
C LEU A 385 -17.02 -2.11 -20.44
N VAL A 386 -17.01 -2.71 -19.25
CA VAL A 386 -15.89 -2.67 -18.32
C VAL A 386 -15.27 -4.03 -18.09
N CYS A 387 -13.95 -4.03 -17.86
CA CYS A 387 -13.20 -5.16 -17.31
C CYS A 387 -12.74 -4.83 -15.88
N LYS A 388 -12.02 -5.76 -15.25
CA LYS A 388 -11.52 -5.60 -13.89
C LYS A 388 -10.66 -4.33 -13.73
N ASP A 389 -9.77 -4.05 -14.70
CA ASP A 389 -8.84 -2.91 -14.60
C ASP A 389 -9.57 -1.57 -14.58
N ASP A 390 -10.66 -1.43 -15.35
CA ASP A 390 -11.49 -0.21 -15.38
C ASP A 390 -12.16 0.03 -14.02
N ILE A 391 -12.59 -1.03 -13.31
CA ILE A 391 -13.19 -0.94 -11.97
C ILE A 391 -12.11 -0.68 -10.92
N ASP A 392 -10.96 -1.36 -11.02
CA ASP A 392 -9.84 -1.21 -10.09
C ASP A 392 -9.26 0.21 -10.11
N GLU A 393 -9.29 0.91 -11.25
CA GLU A 393 -8.93 2.32 -11.31
C GLU A 393 -9.84 3.15 -10.40
N THR A 394 -11.16 2.94 -10.47
CA THR A 394 -12.12 3.62 -9.57
C THR A 394 -11.88 3.26 -8.09
N VAL A 395 -11.68 1.97 -7.78
CA VAL A 395 -11.37 1.50 -6.42
C VAL A 395 -10.11 2.19 -5.90
N SER A 396 -9.07 2.27 -6.71
CA SER A 396 -7.79 2.91 -6.38
C SER A 396 -7.95 4.41 -6.08
N ILE A 397 -8.79 5.13 -6.85
CA ILE A 397 -9.13 6.53 -6.59
C ILE A 397 -9.81 6.68 -5.22
N TYR A 398 -10.78 5.83 -4.90
CA TYR A 398 -11.48 5.86 -3.63
C TYR A 398 -10.56 5.55 -2.44
N TYR A 399 -9.76 4.50 -2.53
CA TYR A 399 -8.75 4.17 -1.53
C TYR A 399 -7.70 5.27 -1.36
N GLY A 400 -7.29 5.89 -2.46
CA GLY A 400 -6.29 6.95 -2.50
C GLY A 400 -6.66 8.19 -1.68
N THR A 401 -7.96 8.42 -1.42
CA THR A 401 -8.42 9.47 -0.50
C THR A 401 -7.97 9.23 0.93
N GLY A 402 -7.82 7.96 1.31
CA GLY A 402 -7.47 7.52 2.66
C GLY A 402 -8.56 7.65 3.69
N SER A 403 -9.77 7.84 3.26
CA SER A 403 -10.92 8.01 4.11
C SER A 403 -11.62 6.72 4.44
N PHE A 404 -11.26 5.64 3.77
CA PHE A 404 -11.89 4.33 3.93
C PHE A 404 -10.91 3.29 4.45
N ASP A 405 -11.37 2.45 5.36
CA ASP A 405 -10.69 1.24 5.81
C ASP A 405 -10.90 0.11 4.80
N SER A 406 -12.09 0.09 4.16
CA SER A 406 -12.44 -0.90 3.16
C SER A 406 -13.14 -0.26 1.96
N VAL A 407 -12.78 -0.70 0.75
CA VAL A 407 -13.44 -0.39 -0.52
C VAL A 407 -13.54 -1.66 -1.33
N THR A 408 -14.74 -2.24 -1.39
CA THR A 408 -15.01 -3.44 -2.18
C THR A 408 -16.07 -3.16 -3.23
N TYR A 409 -16.10 -3.96 -4.27
CA TYR A 409 -17.16 -3.91 -5.28
C TYR A 409 -17.76 -5.28 -5.54
N SER A 410 -18.98 -5.32 -6.03
CA SER A 410 -19.67 -6.52 -6.51
C SER A 410 -20.49 -6.22 -7.75
N LEU A 411 -20.68 -7.23 -8.60
CA LEU A 411 -21.46 -7.14 -9.84
C LEU A 411 -22.69 -8.05 -9.74
N HIS A 412 -23.85 -7.43 -9.58
CA HIS A 412 -25.13 -8.10 -9.45
C HIS A 412 -25.87 -8.13 -10.78
N ASN A 413 -26.63 -9.20 -11.05
CA ASN A 413 -27.45 -9.27 -12.23
C ASN A 413 -28.57 -8.22 -12.21
N ASP A 414 -28.74 -7.48 -13.31
CA ASP A 414 -29.86 -6.54 -13.43
C ASP A 414 -31.04 -7.24 -14.11
N SER A 415 -32.07 -7.50 -13.34
CA SER A 415 -33.34 -8.10 -13.88
C SER A 415 -34.07 -7.23 -14.90
N THR A 416 -33.75 -5.92 -14.98
CA THR A 416 -34.42 -4.95 -15.87
C THR A 416 -33.68 -4.78 -17.19
N THR A 417 -32.39 -5.09 -17.26
CA THR A 417 -31.57 -4.92 -18.46
C THR A 417 -30.92 -6.24 -18.85
N PRO A 418 -31.31 -6.84 -20.02
CA PRO A 418 -30.68 -8.08 -20.48
C PRO A 418 -29.15 -7.94 -20.58
N ASN A 419 -28.42 -8.86 -19.96
CA ASN A 419 -26.95 -8.88 -19.87
C ASN A 419 -26.32 -7.62 -19.22
N GLY A 420 -27.14 -6.84 -18.50
CA GLY A 420 -26.65 -5.68 -17.69
C GLY A 420 -26.31 -6.07 -16.28
N TYR A 421 -25.29 -5.42 -15.72
CA TYR A 421 -24.87 -5.63 -14.32
C TYR A 421 -24.99 -4.34 -13.52
N ILE A 422 -25.41 -4.48 -12.27
CA ILE A 422 -25.38 -3.41 -11.25
C ILE A 422 -24.03 -3.47 -10.58
N LEU A 423 -23.19 -2.45 -10.78
CA LEU A 423 -21.91 -2.30 -10.07
C LEU A 423 -22.17 -1.63 -8.74
N ARG A 424 -21.98 -2.38 -7.64
CA ARG A 424 -22.14 -1.88 -6.27
C ARG A 424 -20.78 -1.73 -5.61
N PHE A 425 -20.45 -0.51 -5.17
CA PHE A 425 -19.31 -0.26 -4.30
C PHE A 425 -19.77 -0.23 -2.85
N SER A 426 -19.03 -0.90 -1.97
CA SER A 426 -19.27 -0.93 -0.53
C SER A 426 -18.08 -0.35 0.21
N PHE A 427 -18.36 0.56 1.15
CA PHE A 427 -17.35 1.33 1.87
C PHE A 427 -17.46 1.14 3.37
N VAL A 428 -16.32 1.09 4.03
CA VAL A 428 -16.20 1.24 5.49
C VAL A 428 -15.37 2.47 5.75
N GLU A 429 -15.98 3.49 6.36
CA GLU A 429 -15.29 4.74 6.67
C GLU A 429 -14.25 4.53 7.78
N LYS A 430 -13.09 5.14 7.59
CA LYS A 430 -12.01 5.15 8.57
C LYS A 430 -12.30 6.12 9.71
N PRO A 431 -11.91 5.82 10.97
CA PRO A 431 -12.00 6.79 12.05
C PRO A 431 -11.38 8.13 11.65
N PRO A 432 -12.01 9.28 11.98
CA PRO A 432 -11.61 10.57 11.44
C PRO A 432 -10.26 11.06 11.95
N HIS A 433 -9.86 10.68 13.17
CA HIS A 433 -8.64 11.14 13.82
C HIS A 433 -7.51 10.13 13.65
N ASP A 434 -6.27 10.59 13.78
CA ASP A 434 -5.11 9.71 13.78
C ASP A 434 -3.98 10.23 14.69
N PHE A 435 -3.19 9.28 15.17
CA PHE A 435 -1.95 9.50 15.90
C PHE A 435 -0.82 8.80 15.15
N GLY A 436 0.28 9.51 14.91
CA GLY A 436 1.45 8.99 14.21
C GLY A 436 2.72 9.10 15.01
N LEU A 437 3.61 8.13 14.82
CA LEU A 437 4.94 8.09 15.41
C LEU A 437 5.99 7.87 14.33
N GLY A 438 7.03 8.71 14.33
CA GLY A 438 8.25 8.53 13.55
C GLY A 438 9.49 8.51 14.45
N CYS A 439 10.53 7.84 14.02
CA CYS A 439 11.80 7.82 14.73
C CYS A 439 12.95 7.83 13.71
N ARG A 440 13.98 8.57 14.03
CA ARG A 440 15.21 8.66 13.23
C ARG A 440 16.43 8.78 14.14
N PHE A 441 17.49 8.12 13.74
CA PHE A 441 18.83 8.32 14.26
C PHE A 441 19.77 8.69 13.12
N ASP A 442 20.55 9.75 13.28
CA ASP A 442 21.63 10.08 12.34
C ASP A 442 22.83 10.71 13.04
N SER A 443 23.96 10.76 12.32
CA SER A 443 25.22 11.24 12.87
C SER A 443 25.28 12.77 13.10
N GLN A 444 24.21 13.52 12.74
CA GLN A 444 24.14 14.97 12.91
C GLN A 444 23.22 15.37 14.07
N ASP A 445 21.96 14.94 14.04
CA ASP A 445 20.94 15.28 15.05
C ASP A 445 20.82 14.22 16.16
N MET A 446 21.58 13.12 16.08
CA MET A 446 21.45 11.96 16.96
C MET A 446 20.03 11.36 16.88
N LEU A 447 19.34 11.21 17.99
CA LEU A 447 17.98 10.69 18.04
C LEU A 447 16.96 11.81 17.83
N SER A 448 16.06 11.61 16.89
CA SER A 448 14.88 12.46 16.65
C SER A 448 13.59 11.63 16.66
N VAL A 449 12.55 12.15 17.27
CA VAL A 449 11.22 11.54 17.35
C VAL A 449 10.20 12.49 16.73
N LEU A 450 9.40 11.99 15.81
CA LEU A 450 8.24 12.69 15.25
C LEU A 450 6.97 12.21 15.96
N LEU A 451 6.19 13.17 16.44
CA LEU A 451 4.82 12.94 16.92
C LEU A 451 3.85 13.64 15.99
N HIS A 452 2.81 12.93 15.56
CA HIS A 452 1.73 13.45 14.73
C HIS A 452 0.40 13.25 15.43
N ILE A 453 -0.46 14.27 15.39
CA ILE A 453 -1.86 14.20 15.83
C ILE A 453 -2.71 14.88 14.77
N GLY A 454 -3.63 14.11 14.17
CA GLY A 454 -4.62 14.58 13.23
C GLY A 454 -6.03 14.58 13.85
N ILE A 455 -6.68 15.73 13.89
CA ILE A 455 -8.06 15.89 14.37
C ILE A 455 -8.91 16.41 13.22
N ASN A 456 -9.84 15.60 12.74
CA ASN A 456 -10.63 15.89 11.56
C ASN A 456 -12.14 15.84 11.90
N SER A 457 -12.95 16.75 11.37
CA SER A 457 -14.41 16.62 11.45
C SER A 457 -14.92 15.51 10.52
N ASN A 458 -14.30 15.38 9.36
CA ASN A 458 -14.46 14.29 8.39
C ASN A 458 -13.15 14.15 7.59
N ARG A 459 -12.80 12.96 7.14
CA ARG A 459 -11.55 12.76 6.38
C ARG A 459 -11.56 13.41 4.99
N LEU A 460 -12.72 13.54 4.36
CA LEU A 460 -12.86 14.08 3.00
C LEU A 460 -13.19 15.57 2.95
N SER A 461 -13.92 16.10 3.93
CA SER A 461 -14.38 17.49 3.95
C SER A 461 -14.40 18.06 5.36
N GLY A 462 -14.63 19.37 5.47
CA GLY A 462 -14.77 20.06 6.76
C GLY A 462 -13.44 20.52 7.34
N PHE A 463 -13.43 20.64 8.66
CA PHE A 463 -12.28 21.13 9.43
C PHE A 463 -11.27 20.02 9.67
N LYS A 464 -9.99 20.34 9.48
CA LYS A 464 -8.83 19.49 9.79
C LYS A 464 -7.81 20.28 10.58
N ALA A 465 -7.25 19.65 11.61
CA ALA A 465 -6.13 20.15 12.39
C ALA A 465 -5.05 19.09 12.50
N ASP A 466 -3.90 19.36 11.92
CA ASP A 466 -2.74 18.47 11.91
C ASP A 466 -1.60 19.11 12.71
N LEU A 467 -1.22 18.47 13.79
CA LEU A 467 -0.08 18.85 14.62
C LEU A 467 1.06 17.85 14.41
N ASN A 468 2.18 18.34 13.93
CA ASN A 468 3.42 17.57 13.82
C ASN A 468 4.50 18.22 14.67
N THR A 469 5.23 17.46 15.47
CA THR A 469 6.36 17.97 16.24
C THR A 469 7.55 17.02 16.17
N LYS A 470 8.72 17.58 15.91
CA LYS A 470 10.00 16.89 15.99
C LYS A 470 10.67 17.23 17.32
N LEU A 471 10.98 16.20 18.10
CA LEU A 471 11.76 16.26 19.34
C LEU A 471 13.17 15.71 19.08
N GLY A 472 14.17 16.28 19.72
CA GLY A 472 15.58 15.93 19.51
C GLY A 472 16.40 17.13 19.03
N GLY A 473 17.44 16.90 18.23
CA GLY A 473 18.20 17.98 17.60
C GLY A 473 17.35 18.80 16.63
N ASN A 474 17.54 20.13 16.55
CA ASN A 474 16.79 21.03 15.65
C ASN A 474 15.28 20.80 15.72
N GLN A 475 14.70 21.17 16.87
CA GLN A 475 13.29 20.95 17.18
C GLN A 475 12.38 21.83 16.32
N TRP A 476 11.25 21.27 15.91
CA TRP A 476 10.21 22.06 15.24
C TRP A 476 8.80 21.55 15.55
N LEU A 477 7.84 22.46 15.40
CA LEU A 477 6.41 22.20 15.51
C LEU A 477 5.70 22.80 14.29
N LYS A 478 4.84 22.02 13.64
CA LYS A 478 3.98 22.42 12.51
C LYS A 478 2.54 22.18 12.88
N LEU A 479 1.74 23.25 12.95
CA LEU A 479 0.29 23.18 13.11
C LEU A 479 -0.35 23.62 11.81
N ASN A 480 -1.15 22.76 11.17
CA ASN A 480 -1.93 23.08 9.99
C ASN A 480 -3.41 22.99 10.32
N LEU A 481 -4.12 24.08 10.16
CA LEU A 481 -5.58 24.13 10.24
C LEU A 481 -6.12 24.33 8.84
N SER A 482 -7.03 23.50 8.39
CA SER A 482 -7.61 23.65 7.06
C SER A 482 -9.13 23.46 7.11
N TYR A 483 -9.82 24.21 6.25
CA TYR A 483 -11.25 24.07 6.05
C TYR A 483 -11.56 23.97 4.56
N GLY A 484 -12.28 22.92 4.17
CA GLY A 484 -12.75 22.70 2.82
C GLY A 484 -14.16 22.16 2.80
N HIS A 485 -15.08 22.90 2.20
CA HIS A 485 -16.50 22.51 2.17
C HIS A 485 -16.78 21.39 1.17
N HIS A 486 -16.07 21.40 0.05
CA HIS A 486 -16.17 20.35 -0.98
C HIS A 486 -14.79 20.04 -1.56
N LEU A 487 -14.60 18.78 -1.98
CA LEU A 487 -13.36 18.34 -2.62
C LEU A 487 -13.05 19.02 -3.97
N LEU A 488 -13.96 19.88 -4.45
CA LEU A 488 -13.86 20.59 -5.74
C LEU A 488 -13.48 22.08 -5.60
N TYR A 489 -13.58 22.62 -4.40
CA TYR A 489 -13.26 24.04 -4.14
C TYR A 489 -11.91 24.13 -3.42
N PRO A 490 -11.17 25.22 -3.63
CA PRO A 490 -9.93 25.44 -2.89
C PRO A 490 -10.17 25.40 -1.37
N LYS A 491 -9.23 24.82 -0.65
CA LYS A 491 -9.21 24.84 0.82
C LYS A 491 -8.60 26.14 1.31
N ILE A 492 -9.16 26.67 2.39
CA ILE A 492 -8.53 27.71 3.19
C ILE A 492 -7.65 27.05 4.22
N ASN A 493 -6.39 27.46 4.30
CA ASN A 493 -5.41 26.88 5.21
C ASN A 493 -4.79 27.97 6.06
N PHE A 494 -4.63 27.68 7.36
CA PHE A 494 -3.77 28.40 8.27
C PHE A 494 -2.66 27.48 8.73
N ALA A 495 -1.42 27.86 8.54
CA ALA A 495 -0.26 27.09 9.00
C ALA A 495 0.58 27.95 9.96
N TYR A 496 0.91 27.34 11.10
CA TYR A 496 1.90 27.85 12.00
C TYR A 496 3.09 26.91 12.07
N TYR A 497 4.28 27.45 11.89
CA TYR A 497 5.53 26.75 11.97
C TYR A 497 6.45 27.38 12.99
N PHE A 498 6.88 26.62 13.95
CA PHE A 498 7.89 26.96 14.93
C PHE A 498 9.14 26.12 14.73
N ARG A 499 10.30 26.73 14.77
CA ARG A 499 11.61 26.07 14.70
C ARG A 499 12.54 26.64 15.75
N ASN A 500 13.23 25.77 16.48
CA ASN A 500 14.38 26.09 17.32
C ASN A 500 15.59 25.36 16.71
N SER A 501 16.39 26.09 15.96
CA SER A 501 17.51 25.52 15.18
C SER A 501 18.85 26.03 15.68
N GLU A 502 19.84 25.16 15.53
CA GLU A 502 21.25 25.47 15.65
C GLU A 502 21.91 25.22 14.30
N LEU A 503 22.55 26.25 13.77
CA LEU A 503 23.24 26.25 12.47
C LEU A 503 24.72 26.42 12.69
N ASP A 504 25.51 25.41 12.39
CA ASP A 504 26.98 25.46 12.35
C ASP A 504 27.40 25.71 10.89
N VAL A 505 28.08 26.83 10.67
CA VAL A 505 28.60 27.18 9.34
C VAL A 505 30.12 26.99 9.32
N TYR A 506 30.60 26.28 8.34
CA TYR A 506 31.99 25.94 8.15
C TYR A 506 32.56 26.59 6.88
N ASP A 507 33.81 26.99 6.96
CA ASP A 507 34.67 27.29 5.83
C ASP A 507 35.84 26.29 5.79
N MET A 508 35.95 25.54 4.69
CA MET A 508 37.02 24.53 4.52
C MET A 508 37.29 23.67 5.78
N ASP A 509 36.26 23.09 6.36
CA ASP A 509 36.29 22.23 7.57
C ASP A 509 36.56 22.96 8.90
N LYS A 510 36.74 24.29 8.90
CA LYS A 510 36.80 25.08 10.12
C LYS A 510 35.44 25.65 10.47
N LEU A 511 35.02 25.51 11.73
CA LEU A 511 33.81 26.17 12.21
C LEU A 511 34.02 27.68 12.19
N GLU A 512 33.31 28.40 11.32
CA GLU A 512 33.34 29.85 11.24
C GLU A 512 32.31 30.49 12.16
N MET A 513 31.10 29.90 12.21
CA MET A 513 29.97 30.45 12.95
C MET A 513 29.07 29.37 13.48
N ASN A 514 28.62 29.53 14.72
CA ASN A 514 27.50 28.77 15.29
C ASN A 514 26.40 29.77 15.64
N GLU A 515 25.22 29.57 15.11
CA GLU A 515 24.05 30.40 15.38
C GLU A 515 22.87 29.57 15.86
N ARG A 516 22.27 30.01 16.99
CA ARG A 516 20.98 29.51 17.47
C ARG A 516 19.91 30.55 17.24
N PHE A 517 18.79 30.14 16.65
CA PHE A 517 17.68 31.03 16.37
C PHE A 517 16.33 30.37 16.58
N LEU A 518 15.33 31.20 16.89
CA LEU A 518 13.91 30.85 16.88
C LEU A 518 13.25 31.44 15.65
N GLN A 519 12.48 30.61 14.96
CA GLN A 519 11.68 31.01 13.81
C GLN A 519 10.21 30.75 14.10
N HIS A 520 9.37 31.76 13.96
CA HIS A 520 7.93 31.68 13.97
C HIS A 520 7.41 32.09 12.60
N LYS A 521 6.72 31.21 11.91
CA LYS A 521 6.17 31.50 10.58
C LYS A 521 4.68 31.20 10.59
N PHE A 522 3.89 32.15 10.12
CA PHE A 522 2.43 32.05 9.97
C PHE A 522 2.08 32.21 8.50
N ARG A 523 1.21 31.34 8.00
CA ARG A 523 0.74 31.35 6.63
C ARG A 523 -0.79 31.27 6.60
N LEU A 524 -1.42 32.13 5.80
CA LEU A 524 -2.83 32.04 5.44
C LEU A 524 -2.92 31.93 3.93
N TYR A 525 -3.47 30.82 3.41
CA TYR A 525 -3.40 30.54 1.99
C TYR A 525 -4.55 29.66 1.49
N LEU A 526 -4.75 29.72 0.17
CA LEU A 526 -5.61 28.79 -0.55
C LEU A 526 -4.76 27.67 -1.16
N SER A 527 -5.29 26.46 -1.14
CA SER A 527 -4.69 25.32 -1.84
C SER A 527 -5.76 24.46 -2.52
N GLU A 528 -5.33 23.54 -3.37
CA GLU A 528 -6.23 22.54 -3.96
C GLU A 528 -6.92 21.70 -2.88
N SER A 529 -8.14 21.22 -3.19
CA SER A 529 -8.86 20.35 -2.27
C SER A 529 -8.39 18.90 -2.34
N TYR A 530 -8.20 18.40 -3.56
CA TYR A 530 -7.78 17.04 -3.82
C TYR A 530 -6.96 16.97 -5.12
N SER A 531 -5.81 16.34 -5.03
CA SER A 531 -4.99 15.96 -6.18
C SER A 531 -4.17 14.71 -5.83
N ARG A 532 -3.89 13.88 -6.83
CA ARG A 532 -3.03 12.70 -6.70
C ARG A 532 -1.57 13.04 -6.97
N THR A 533 -1.33 13.96 -7.85
CA THR A 533 0.01 14.18 -8.43
C THR A 533 0.66 15.49 -8.01
N PHE A 534 -0.11 16.54 -7.81
CA PHE A 534 0.41 17.88 -7.51
C PHE A 534 -0.27 18.51 -6.30
N SER A 535 0.39 19.51 -5.72
CA SER A 535 -0.16 20.43 -4.73
C SER A 535 0.24 21.84 -5.12
N ILE A 536 -0.72 22.73 -5.14
CA ILE A 536 -0.51 24.15 -5.44
C ILE A 536 -1.13 24.99 -4.34
N GLY A 537 -0.45 26.04 -3.92
CA GLY A 537 -1.00 26.98 -2.96
C GLY A 537 -0.38 28.35 -3.09
N ALA A 538 -1.15 29.38 -2.71
CA ALA A 538 -0.71 30.75 -2.67
C ALA A 538 -1.41 31.53 -1.56
N GLY A 539 -0.71 32.50 -0.98
CA GLY A 539 -1.25 33.27 0.12
C GLY A 539 -0.26 34.27 0.70
N VAL A 540 -0.54 34.66 1.94
CA VAL A 540 0.28 35.58 2.72
C VAL A 540 1.05 34.83 3.78
N GLU A 541 2.27 35.28 4.07
CA GLU A 541 3.07 34.78 5.18
C GLU A 541 3.64 35.93 6.00
N THR A 542 3.76 35.71 7.30
CA THR A 542 4.57 36.54 8.19
C THR A 542 5.54 35.68 8.94
N GLU A 543 6.74 36.16 9.12
CA GLU A 543 7.81 35.43 9.75
C GLU A 543 8.54 36.32 10.76
N ILE A 544 8.81 35.76 11.93
CA ILE A 544 9.60 36.38 13.00
C ILE A 544 10.81 35.49 13.21
N LEU A 545 11.98 36.02 12.98
CA LEU A 545 13.26 35.36 13.25
C LEU A 545 13.95 36.05 14.42
N THR A 546 14.20 35.30 15.47
CA THR A 546 14.87 35.79 16.68
C THR A 546 16.20 35.06 16.90
N PRO A 547 17.34 35.67 16.61
CA PRO A 547 18.63 35.13 16.98
C PRO A 547 18.73 34.99 18.51
N ARG A 548 19.27 33.87 18.98
CA ARG A 548 19.43 33.59 20.41
C ARG A 548 20.89 33.67 20.84
N LYS A 549 21.78 33.15 20.02
CA LYS A 549 23.21 33.13 20.30
C LYS A 549 23.95 33.00 18.97
N VAL A 550 24.93 33.88 18.77
CA VAL A 550 25.85 33.78 17.63
C VAL A 550 27.27 33.76 18.19
N MET A 551 28.07 32.77 17.78
CA MET A 551 29.49 32.64 18.16
C MET A 551 30.30 32.56 16.87
N TYR A 552 31.41 33.33 16.84
CA TYR A 552 32.41 33.28 15.78
C TYR A 552 33.69 32.64 16.30
N SER A 553 34.32 31.79 15.47
CA SER A 553 35.49 31.01 15.90
C SER A 553 36.79 31.79 16.03
N GLN A 554 36.92 32.92 15.33
CA GLN A 554 38.22 33.65 15.24
C GLN A 554 38.38 34.77 16.27
N TYR A 555 37.39 35.07 17.07
CA TYR A 555 37.38 36.16 18.03
C TYR A 555 36.71 35.77 19.34
N ASP A 556 37.04 36.50 20.41
CA ASP A 556 36.31 36.41 21.68
C ASP A 556 34.81 36.47 21.43
N PRO A 557 34.03 35.67 22.16
CA PRO A 557 32.60 35.58 21.90
C PRO A 557 31.93 36.97 22.04
N VAL A 558 31.91 37.70 20.98
CA VAL A 558 31.11 38.92 20.91
C VAL A 558 29.68 38.46 20.81
N THR A 559 28.97 38.46 21.92
CA THR A 559 27.51 38.35 21.93
C THR A 559 26.96 39.65 21.30
N ALA A 560 26.85 39.66 19.99
CA ALA A 560 26.11 40.72 19.31
C ALA A 560 24.65 40.56 19.68
N ASP A 561 24.03 41.57 20.28
CA ASP A 561 22.56 41.64 20.45
C ASP A 561 21.93 41.85 19.08
N TYR A 562 21.58 40.76 18.43
CA TYR A 562 20.84 40.81 17.17
C TYR A 562 19.34 41.04 17.45
N GLU A 563 18.80 42.11 16.85
CA GLU A 563 17.36 42.37 16.91
C GLU A 563 16.58 41.31 16.13
N SER A 564 15.36 41.01 16.59
CA SER A 564 14.43 40.13 15.85
C SER A 564 14.03 40.76 14.53
N VAL A 565 13.99 39.98 13.47
CA VAL A 565 13.54 40.40 12.16
C VAL A 565 12.12 39.91 11.89
N ASN A 566 11.24 40.86 11.57
CA ASN A 566 9.86 40.58 11.22
C ASN A 566 9.67 40.81 9.72
N THR A 567 9.12 39.87 9.00
CA THR A 567 8.79 40.00 7.57
C THR A 567 7.30 39.75 7.34
N LEU A 568 6.74 40.48 6.39
CA LEU A 568 5.42 40.24 5.83
C LEU A 568 5.58 40.03 4.32
N GLY A 569 4.91 39.02 3.75
CA GLY A 569 5.11 38.73 2.34
C GLY A 569 4.01 37.92 1.72
N LEU A 570 4.19 37.67 0.43
CA LEU A 570 3.39 36.79 -0.39
C LEU A 570 4.20 35.53 -0.69
N PHE A 571 3.53 34.41 -0.79
CA PHE A 571 4.17 33.17 -1.25
C PHE A 571 3.26 32.39 -2.18
N ALA A 572 3.87 31.58 -3.05
CA ALA A 572 3.21 30.58 -3.84
C ALA A 572 4.11 29.34 -3.92
N TYR A 573 3.51 28.16 -3.98
CA TYR A 573 4.25 26.92 -4.19
C TYR A 573 3.56 26.02 -5.20
N LEU A 574 4.38 25.20 -5.87
CA LEU A 574 3.96 24.07 -6.68
C LEU A 574 4.80 22.88 -6.27
N ALA A 575 4.15 21.81 -5.87
CA ALA A 575 4.81 20.54 -5.59
C ALA A 575 4.16 19.43 -6.41
N PHE A 576 4.94 18.44 -6.84
CA PHE A 576 4.43 17.29 -7.57
C PHE A 576 5.18 16.02 -7.18
N ASP A 577 4.48 14.88 -7.26
CA ASP A 577 4.99 13.57 -6.89
C ASP A 577 4.17 12.48 -7.60
N ASN A 578 4.82 11.81 -8.58
CA ASN A 578 4.27 10.65 -9.26
C ASN A 578 5.16 9.41 -9.12
N LEU A 579 5.98 9.37 -8.07
CA LEU A 579 6.85 8.23 -7.80
C LEU A 579 6.04 6.94 -7.59
N ASN A 580 6.54 5.84 -8.15
CA ASN A 580 5.92 4.53 -8.01
C ASN A 580 6.05 3.92 -6.60
N LYS A 581 7.08 4.28 -5.82
CA LYS A 581 7.33 3.83 -4.45
C LYS A 581 7.73 5.01 -3.58
N GLY A 582 7.38 5.01 -2.29
CA GLY A 582 7.82 6.06 -1.34
C GLY A 582 9.29 5.89 -0.95
N ARG A 583 9.74 4.64 -0.88
CA ARG A 583 11.14 4.28 -0.59
C ARG A 583 11.76 3.60 -1.80
N PHE A 584 13.01 3.95 -2.09
CA PHE A 584 13.76 3.40 -3.23
C PHE A 584 12.95 3.37 -4.54
N PRO A 585 12.33 4.52 -4.94
CA PRO A 585 11.53 4.57 -6.16
C PRO A 585 12.38 4.22 -7.36
N THR A 586 11.77 3.55 -8.35
CA THR A 586 12.45 3.15 -9.58
C THR A 586 11.98 3.95 -10.79
N ARG A 587 10.80 4.59 -10.69
CA ARG A 587 10.21 5.42 -11.76
C ARG A 587 9.49 6.62 -11.19
N GLY A 588 9.45 7.69 -11.97
CA GLY A 588 8.67 8.88 -11.68
C GLY A 588 9.52 10.10 -11.39
N VAL A 589 8.85 11.18 -11.04
CA VAL A 589 9.45 12.49 -10.75
C VAL A 589 8.80 13.05 -9.51
N LYS A 590 9.60 13.66 -8.65
CA LYS A 590 9.16 14.42 -7.48
C LYS A 590 9.82 15.78 -7.51
N GLY A 591 9.09 16.81 -7.10
CA GLY A 591 9.68 18.13 -7.02
C GLY A 591 8.82 19.14 -6.31
N ARG A 592 9.46 20.24 -5.93
CA ARG A 592 8.83 21.38 -5.29
C ARG A 592 9.49 22.67 -5.75
N ILE A 593 8.68 23.69 -5.98
CA ILE A 593 9.08 25.07 -6.32
C ILE A 593 8.35 25.96 -5.33
N ASP A 594 9.07 26.76 -4.57
CA ASP A 594 8.57 27.79 -3.67
C ASP A 594 9.02 29.17 -4.17
N CYS A 595 8.08 30.08 -4.31
CA CYS A 595 8.32 31.46 -4.68
C CYS A 595 7.80 32.36 -3.56
N THR A 596 8.64 33.26 -3.04
CA THR A 596 8.24 34.21 -1.99
C THR A 596 8.67 35.63 -2.34
N TRP A 597 7.89 36.60 -1.87
CA TRP A 597 8.26 38.00 -1.87
C TRP A 597 8.01 38.56 -0.48
N LYS A 598 9.04 39.13 0.14
CA LYS A 598 9.02 39.57 1.55
C LYS A 598 9.42 41.03 1.69
N ASP A 599 8.78 41.69 2.64
CA ASP A 599 9.11 43.02 3.10
C ASP A 599 9.48 42.96 4.60
N ALA A 600 10.69 43.38 4.94
CA ALA A 600 11.20 43.38 6.31
C ALA A 600 11.00 44.68 7.07
N THR A 601 10.40 45.72 6.45
CA THR A 601 10.17 47.04 7.08
C THR A 601 9.12 47.01 8.18
N PHE A 602 8.30 45.99 8.24
CA PHE A 602 7.18 45.88 9.18
C PHE A 602 7.65 45.43 10.57
N GLY A 603 7.92 46.40 11.47
CA GLY A 603 8.19 46.13 12.88
C GLY A 603 9.63 45.90 13.27
N SER A 604 10.60 46.05 12.35
CA SER A 604 12.03 45.94 12.64
C SER A 604 12.61 47.33 12.88
N ARG A 605 13.11 47.60 14.11
CA ARG A 605 13.79 48.84 14.41
C ARG A 605 15.23 48.77 13.85
N GLY A 606 15.62 49.80 13.06
CA GLY A 606 17.02 49.94 12.63
C GLY A 606 17.41 49.28 11.31
N ILE A 607 16.47 48.53 10.66
CA ILE A 607 16.70 47.97 9.33
C ILE A 607 16.07 48.90 8.29
N GLU A 608 16.87 49.48 7.37
CA GLU A 608 16.34 50.16 6.22
C GLU A 608 15.50 49.18 5.36
N ALA A 609 14.47 49.72 4.70
CA ALA A 609 13.48 48.98 3.92
C ALA A 609 14.09 47.88 3.05
N LEU A 610 13.97 46.64 3.49
CA LEU A 610 14.52 45.49 2.83
C LEU A 610 13.40 44.69 2.16
N GLN A 611 13.34 44.75 0.82
CA GLN A 611 12.41 43.98 0.03
C GLN A 611 13.16 42.96 -0.82
N PHE A 612 12.84 41.70 -0.66
CA PHE A 612 13.49 40.64 -1.41
C PHE A 612 12.52 39.52 -1.80
N GLY A 613 12.82 38.92 -2.93
CA GLY A 613 12.15 37.71 -3.38
C GLY A 613 13.07 36.52 -3.31
N SER A 614 12.50 35.32 -3.20
CA SER A 614 13.22 34.07 -3.32
C SER A 614 12.49 33.08 -4.22
N LEU A 615 13.28 32.33 -4.99
CA LEU A 615 12.82 31.18 -5.74
C LEU A 615 13.67 29.98 -5.30
N VAL A 616 13.03 29.02 -4.65
CA VAL A 616 13.68 27.79 -4.19
C VAL A 616 13.07 26.61 -4.91
N LEU A 617 13.91 25.72 -5.45
CA LEU A 617 13.45 24.56 -6.21
C LEU A 617 14.25 23.31 -5.87
N GLY A 618 13.57 22.17 -5.90
CA GLY A 618 14.15 20.83 -5.79
C GLY A 618 13.40 19.88 -6.69
N LEU A 619 14.10 19.21 -7.60
CA LEU A 619 13.54 18.25 -8.56
C LEU A 619 14.36 16.97 -8.52
N GLU A 620 13.68 15.82 -8.49
CA GLU A 620 14.29 14.50 -8.50
C GLU A 620 13.57 13.61 -9.53
N GLY A 621 14.32 13.00 -10.43
CA GLY A 621 13.81 12.05 -11.42
C GLY A 621 14.34 10.64 -11.17
N TYR A 622 13.57 9.62 -11.48
CA TYR A 622 13.95 8.22 -11.34
C TYR A 622 13.71 7.49 -12.66
N VAL A 623 14.80 7.09 -13.32
CA VAL A 623 14.77 6.46 -14.63
C VAL A 623 15.39 5.06 -14.53
N PRO A 624 14.61 3.98 -14.69
CA PRO A 624 15.16 2.64 -14.68
C PRO A 624 15.95 2.37 -15.98
N ILE A 625 17.19 1.91 -15.86
CA ILE A 625 17.98 1.35 -16.96
C ILE A 625 17.69 -0.14 -17.08
N VAL A 626 17.70 -0.83 -15.94
CA VAL A 626 17.26 -2.22 -15.80
C VAL A 626 16.16 -2.22 -14.74
N GLU A 627 15.01 -2.75 -15.12
CA GLU A 627 13.82 -2.72 -14.26
C GLU A 627 14.12 -3.29 -12.87
N ASP A 628 13.72 -2.56 -11.83
CA ASP A 628 13.92 -2.87 -10.42
C ASP A 628 15.38 -3.14 -9.97
N ARG A 629 16.37 -3.02 -10.84
CA ARG A 629 17.78 -3.35 -10.53
C ARG A 629 18.73 -2.17 -10.64
N LEU A 630 18.65 -1.39 -11.71
CA LEU A 630 19.54 -0.27 -11.98
C LEU A 630 18.77 0.98 -12.34
N VAL A 631 18.93 2.04 -11.54
CA VAL A 631 18.20 3.31 -11.67
C VAL A 631 19.16 4.48 -11.71
N ILE A 632 19.01 5.36 -12.70
CA ILE A 632 19.64 6.69 -12.70
C ILE A 632 18.70 7.69 -12.03
N ILE A 633 19.25 8.56 -11.17
CA ILE A 633 18.51 9.55 -10.41
C ILE A 633 19.11 10.94 -10.68
N PRO A 634 18.68 11.63 -11.77
CA PRO A 634 19.02 13.03 -11.98
C PRO A 634 18.27 13.92 -10.97
N GLN A 635 18.98 14.89 -10.41
CA GLN A 635 18.43 15.83 -9.42
C GLN A 635 18.90 17.25 -9.74
N LEU A 636 18.02 18.22 -9.52
CA LEU A 636 18.31 19.65 -9.66
C LEU A 636 17.83 20.37 -8.41
N TYR A 637 18.73 21.09 -7.78
CA TYR A 637 18.41 21.98 -6.67
C TYR A 637 18.81 23.43 -7.03
N GLY A 638 18.02 24.39 -6.59
CA GLY A 638 18.31 25.80 -6.83
C GLY A 638 17.71 26.69 -5.77
N SER A 639 18.41 27.78 -5.46
CA SER A 639 17.92 28.86 -4.62
C SER A 639 18.42 30.19 -5.15
N PHE A 640 17.50 31.07 -5.49
CA PHE A 640 17.77 32.36 -6.11
C PHE A 640 17.11 33.45 -5.28
N LEU A 641 17.92 34.40 -4.78
CA LEU A 641 17.49 35.57 -4.02
C LEU A 641 17.59 36.82 -4.92
N PHE A 642 16.55 37.60 -4.99
CA PHE A 642 16.47 38.81 -5.83
C PHE A 642 15.74 39.96 -5.14
N GLY A 643 16.03 41.19 -5.55
CA GLY A 643 15.43 42.41 -4.98
C GLY A 643 16.47 43.40 -4.40
N LYS A 644 15.99 44.52 -3.90
CA LYS A 644 16.87 45.62 -3.46
C LYS A 644 17.76 45.28 -2.26
N GLY A 645 17.44 44.27 -1.50
CA GLY A 645 18.24 43.82 -0.37
C GLY A 645 19.15 42.63 -0.67
N ALA A 646 18.88 41.88 -1.76
CA ALA A 646 19.69 40.73 -2.14
C ALA A 646 20.94 41.12 -2.98
N VAL A 647 20.87 42.22 -3.73
CA VAL A 647 21.92 42.62 -4.69
C VAL A 647 22.97 43.56 -4.10
N ASN A 648 22.61 44.30 -3.06
CA ASN A 648 23.54 45.24 -2.44
C ASN A 648 24.00 44.67 -1.11
N GLY A 649 25.11 43.94 -1.14
CA GLY A 649 25.97 43.73 0.05
C GLY A 649 26.46 45.04 0.68
N SER A 650 25.96 46.22 0.22
CA SER A 650 26.32 47.51 0.69
C SER A 650 25.67 47.96 2.00
N HIS A 651 24.71 47.20 2.53
CA HIS A 651 24.16 47.42 3.87
C HIS A 651 24.53 46.29 4.86
N SER A 652 25.44 45.41 4.46
CA SER A 652 26.23 44.70 5.48
C SER A 652 26.95 45.83 6.24
N SER A 653 26.65 46.00 7.52
CA SER A 653 27.50 46.79 8.36
C SER A 653 28.91 46.23 8.14
N TRP A 654 29.76 47.04 7.50
CA TRP A 654 31.17 46.72 7.37
C TRP A 654 31.68 46.50 8.79
N ASN A 655 31.96 45.29 9.14
CA ASN A 655 32.64 45.01 10.41
C ASN A 655 34.13 45.08 10.15
N PRO A 656 34.80 46.13 10.63
CA PRO A 656 36.24 46.26 10.44
C PRO A 656 37.04 45.09 11.06
N MET A 657 36.46 44.30 11.98
CA MET A 657 37.09 43.10 12.53
C MET A 657 37.12 41.92 11.53
N PHE A 658 36.19 41.86 10.58
CA PHE A 658 36.16 40.73 9.62
C PHE A 658 36.76 41.12 8.26
N ASN A 659 37.16 42.35 8.09
CA ASN A 659 37.69 42.88 6.82
C ASN A 659 36.78 42.53 5.61
N GLY A 660 35.48 42.40 5.88
CA GLY A 660 34.46 42.05 4.87
C GLY A 660 33.01 42.21 5.35
N PRO A 661 32.05 42.10 4.46
CA PRO A 661 30.64 42.11 4.84
C PRO A 661 30.31 40.89 5.65
N VAL A 662 29.92 41.08 6.92
CA VAL A 662 29.32 40.00 7.71
C VAL A 662 27.93 39.78 7.21
N PRO A 663 27.53 38.55 6.83
CA PRO A 663 26.12 38.25 6.54
C PRO A 663 25.31 38.59 7.79
N MET A 664 24.52 39.63 7.74
CA MET A 664 23.78 40.11 8.92
C MET A 664 22.74 39.11 9.41
N TYR A 665 22.26 38.24 8.54
CA TYR A 665 21.26 37.22 8.88
C TYR A 665 21.41 35.98 7.99
N PRO A 666 21.46 34.78 8.53
CA PRO A 666 21.58 33.53 7.76
C PRO A 666 20.48 33.32 6.73
N TYR A 667 19.26 33.84 6.97
CA TYR A 667 18.14 33.69 6.07
C TYR A 667 18.23 34.56 4.80
N MET A 668 19.19 35.48 4.69
CA MET A 668 19.51 36.27 3.51
C MET A 668 20.58 35.64 2.64
N ASN A 669 21.22 34.57 3.11
CA ASN A 669 22.21 33.81 2.39
C ASN A 669 21.72 32.39 2.13
N ASN A 670 22.11 31.85 1.01
CA ASN A 670 21.91 30.42 0.80
C ASN A 670 22.90 29.62 1.65
N VAL A 671 22.47 28.47 2.08
CA VAL A 671 23.28 27.50 2.82
C VAL A 671 23.33 26.21 2.02
N ILE A 672 24.53 25.68 1.81
CA ILE A 672 24.74 24.39 1.17
C ILE A 672 25.28 23.37 2.16
N GLY A 673 24.99 22.09 1.93
CA GLY A 673 25.49 21.00 2.75
C GLY A 673 24.38 20.17 3.41
N GLY A 674 24.80 19.06 4.00
CA GLY A 674 23.88 18.05 4.53
C GLY A 674 23.24 17.21 3.43
N VAL A 675 22.33 16.33 3.83
CA VAL A 675 21.71 15.33 2.96
C VAL A 675 20.29 15.71 2.53
N GLU A 676 19.67 16.69 3.17
CA GLU A 676 18.28 17.11 2.99
C GLU A 676 18.14 18.60 2.70
N MET A 677 17.14 18.94 1.91
CA MET A 677 16.76 20.31 1.63
C MET A 677 15.97 20.89 2.82
N GLY A 678 16.34 22.13 3.25
CA GLY A 678 15.59 22.89 4.26
C GLY A 678 15.65 22.32 5.69
N ARG A 679 16.64 21.49 6.02
CA ARG A 679 16.77 20.87 7.34
C ARG A 679 16.95 21.89 8.47
N TYR A 680 17.88 22.80 8.32
CA TYR A 680 18.23 23.83 9.33
C TYR A 680 17.55 25.16 9.05
N ILE A 681 17.49 25.55 7.78
CA ILE A 681 16.89 26.81 7.30
C ILE A 681 16.28 26.58 5.92
N ASP A 682 15.26 27.36 5.55
CA ASP A 682 14.46 27.14 4.33
C ASP A 682 15.28 27.17 3.02
N HIS A 683 16.36 27.96 2.97
CA HIS A 683 17.23 28.11 1.80
C HIS A 683 18.46 27.18 1.81
N GLN A 684 18.44 26.14 2.62
CA GLN A 684 19.49 25.12 2.62
C GLN A 684 19.28 24.14 1.46
N LEU A 685 20.33 23.92 0.68
CA LEU A 685 20.37 22.96 -0.43
C LEU A 685 21.33 21.80 -0.10
N PRO A 686 20.96 20.55 -0.37
CA PRO A 686 21.82 19.39 -0.09
C PRO A 686 23.02 19.37 -1.03
N PHE A 687 24.21 19.07 -0.49
CA PHE A 687 25.44 18.96 -1.27
C PHE A 687 26.27 17.74 -0.81
N ILE A 688 26.56 16.82 -1.73
CA ILE A 688 27.37 15.63 -1.47
C ILE A 688 28.80 16.03 -1.17
N GLY A 689 29.38 15.44 -0.12
CA GLY A 689 30.73 15.75 0.32
C GLY A 689 30.81 16.88 1.35
N LEU A 690 29.66 17.41 1.78
CA LEU A 690 29.52 18.32 2.90
C LEU A 690 28.46 17.78 3.87
N ASN A 691 28.89 17.11 4.92
CA ASN A 691 27.99 16.73 6.03
C ASN A 691 27.63 17.93 6.90
N LYS A 692 28.50 18.94 6.90
CA LYS A 692 28.37 20.22 7.57
C LYS A 692 27.80 21.25 6.60
N THR A 693 27.39 22.41 7.10
CA THR A 693 26.85 23.49 6.29
C THR A 693 27.90 24.55 5.99
N SER A 694 27.83 25.14 4.82
CA SER A 694 28.64 26.29 4.37
C SER A 694 27.75 27.36 3.75
N PHE A 695 28.15 28.63 3.87
CA PHE A 695 27.48 29.71 3.15
C PHE A 695 27.71 29.62 1.65
N ALA A 696 26.72 30.07 0.91
CA ALA A 696 26.76 30.26 -0.52
C ALA A 696 26.26 31.65 -0.88
N PHE A 697 26.55 32.11 -2.10
CA PHE A 697 26.05 33.39 -2.60
C PHE A 697 24.52 33.36 -2.84
N ASN A 698 23.96 34.51 -3.22
CA ASN A 698 22.53 34.72 -3.40
C ASN A 698 21.89 33.82 -4.46
N ASN A 699 22.65 33.37 -5.46
CA ASN A 699 22.16 32.47 -6.51
C ASN A 699 22.96 31.17 -6.48
N VAL A 700 22.29 30.06 -6.29
CA VAL A 700 22.88 28.73 -6.24
C VAL A 700 22.09 27.78 -7.11
N ALA A 701 22.80 26.99 -7.90
CA ALA A 701 22.24 25.83 -8.59
C ALA A 701 23.16 24.61 -8.39
N ILE A 702 22.57 23.44 -8.13
CA ILE A 702 23.26 22.18 -7.92
C ILE A 702 22.63 21.14 -8.84
N LEU A 703 23.43 20.56 -9.71
CA LEU A 703 23.10 19.39 -10.51
C LEU A 703 23.69 18.16 -9.81
N ARG A 704 22.88 17.16 -9.61
CA ARG A 704 23.28 15.88 -9.01
C ARG A 704 22.84 14.73 -9.87
N ALA A 705 23.66 13.71 -9.97
CA ALA A 705 23.34 12.45 -10.63
C ALA A 705 23.77 11.29 -9.72
N ASP A 706 22.82 10.42 -9.41
CA ASP A 706 23.08 9.21 -8.64
C ASP A 706 22.79 7.98 -9.52
N LEU A 707 23.60 6.95 -9.38
CA LEU A 707 23.43 5.64 -10.00
C LEU A 707 23.21 4.60 -8.90
N ARG A 708 21.97 4.10 -8.77
CA ARG A 708 21.59 3.14 -7.74
C ARG A 708 21.44 1.74 -8.32
N VAL A 709 22.13 0.77 -7.71
CA VAL A 709 22.05 -0.66 -8.02
C VAL A 709 21.44 -1.41 -6.85
N ARG A 710 20.45 -2.26 -7.11
CA ARG A 710 19.94 -3.23 -6.14
C ARG A 710 20.81 -4.48 -6.19
N LEU A 711 21.60 -4.71 -5.13
CA LEU A 711 22.53 -5.84 -5.03
C LEU A 711 21.80 -7.15 -4.74
N TYR A 712 20.94 -7.14 -3.72
CA TYR A 712 20.16 -8.30 -3.29
C TYR A 712 18.96 -7.85 -2.47
N LYS A 713 17.77 -8.39 -2.71
CA LYS A 713 16.51 -8.06 -2.00
C LYS A 713 16.40 -6.58 -1.64
N ASN A 714 16.70 -6.22 -0.39
CA ASN A 714 16.55 -4.89 0.19
C ASN A 714 17.88 -4.14 0.31
N HIS A 715 18.96 -4.61 -0.32
CA HIS A 715 20.29 -4.03 -0.26
C HIS A 715 20.59 -3.24 -1.53
N TYR A 716 21.00 -2.00 -1.37
CA TYR A 716 21.28 -1.07 -2.47
C TYR A 716 22.67 -0.44 -2.31
N LEU A 717 23.32 -0.22 -3.43
CA LEU A 717 24.54 0.58 -3.54
C LEU A 717 24.27 1.73 -4.49
N THR A 718 24.64 2.95 -4.09
CA THR A 718 24.42 4.16 -4.87
C THR A 718 25.73 4.92 -5.03
N ALA A 719 26.19 5.09 -6.27
CA ALA A 719 27.24 6.03 -6.60
C ALA A 719 26.59 7.41 -6.81
N MET A 720 27.19 8.44 -6.26
CA MET A 720 26.64 9.79 -6.22
C MET A 720 27.67 10.81 -6.71
N CYS A 721 27.24 11.78 -7.52
CA CYS A 721 28.05 12.93 -7.88
C CYS A 721 27.17 14.18 -7.99
N ASN A 722 27.73 15.32 -7.64
CA ASN A 722 27.09 16.63 -7.83
C ASN A 722 28.09 17.70 -8.29
N TYR A 723 27.54 18.67 -8.99
CA TYR A 723 28.21 19.91 -9.37
C TYR A 723 27.34 21.08 -8.96
N GLY A 724 27.92 22.04 -8.24
CA GLY A 724 27.26 23.23 -7.77
C GLY A 724 27.92 24.50 -8.29
N ARG A 725 27.13 25.50 -8.59
CA ARG A 725 27.57 26.84 -8.94
C ARG A 725 26.85 27.88 -8.10
N SER A 726 27.57 28.87 -7.61
CA SER A 726 27.02 29.97 -6.83
C SER A 726 27.54 31.31 -7.36
N SER A 727 26.72 32.36 -7.32
CA SER A 727 27.11 33.71 -7.70
C SER A 727 26.39 34.78 -6.88
N ILE A 728 26.96 35.95 -6.80
CA ILE A 728 26.36 37.14 -6.14
C ILE A 728 25.11 37.62 -6.91
N ASP A 729 25.17 37.67 -8.22
CA ASP A 729 24.09 38.12 -9.07
C ASP A 729 23.81 37.17 -10.24
N THR A 730 22.61 37.31 -10.84
CA THR A 730 22.16 36.46 -11.94
C THR A 730 22.93 36.67 -13.25
N GLN A 731 23.51 37.85 -13.47
CA GLN A 731 24.27 38.13 -14.69
C GLN A 731 25.61 37.40 -14.66
N ASN A 732 26.25 37.37 -13.52
CA ASN A 732 27.53 36.65 -13.30
C ASN A 732 27.37 35.15 -13.17
N PHE A 733 26.16 34.64 -12.89
CA PHE A 733 25.88 33.22 -12.78
C PHE A 733 26.23 32.46 -14.09
N PHE A 734 26.08 33.08 -15.25
CA PHE A 734 26.34 32.46 -16.56
C PHE A 734 27.69 32.85 -17.18
N LYS A 735 28.50 33.67 -16.51
CA LYS A 735 29.86 34.04 -17.01
C LYS A 735 30.92 33.14 -16.42
N GLU A 736 31.81 32.63 -17.28
CA GLU A 736 32.97 31.87 -16.84
C GLU A 736 34.01 32.79 -16.20
N ARG A 737 34.32 32.54 -14.90
CA ARG A 737 35.56 32.95 -14.26
C ARG A 737 35.94 31.91 -13.22
N ASP A 738 37.10 31.31 -13.38
CA ASP A 738 37.67 30.37 -12.42
C ASP A 738 38.17 31.09 -11.17
N ILE A 739 37.82 30.50 -9.99
CA ILE A 739 38.24 31.06 -8.69
C ILE A 739 38.94 29.97 -7.90
N LEU A 740 40.14 30.28 -7.49
CA LEU A 740 41.01 29.36 -6.72
C LEU A 740 41.30 29.73 -5.25
N GLN A 741 40.94 30.94 -4.79
CA GLN A 741 41.25 31.32 -3.38
C GLN A 741 40.24 32.29 -2.73
N TRP A 742 39.82 31.99 -1.50
CA TRP A 742 38.94 32.81 -0.68
C TRP A 742 39.59 34.14 -0.16
N SER A 743 40.90 34.25 -0.16
CA SER A 743 41.62 35.44 0.29
C SER A 743 41.48 36.68 -0.61
N GLU A 744 40.95 36.51 -1.82
CA GLU A 744 40.75 37.60 -2.78
C GLU A 744 39.27 37.94 -2.97
N LEU A 745 38.49 37.91 -1.90
CA LEU A 745 37.01 37.98 -1.86
C LEU A 745 36.39 39.24 -2.51
N TYR A 746 37.18 40.27 -2.80
CA TYR A 746 36.68 41.52 -3.33
C TYR A 746 36.46 41.56 -4.87
N ASP A 747 36.98 40.56 -5.58
CA ASP A 747 36.91 40.54 -7.07
C ASP A 747 36.10 39.41 -7.66
N TYR A 748 35.44 38.56 -6.81
CA TYR A 748 34.86 37.29 -7.26
C TYR A 748 33.34 37.27 -7.27
N ASN A 749 32.78 37.06 -8.44
CA ASN A 749 31.34 37.06 -8.66
C ASN A 749 30.70 35.68 -8.74
N ALA A 750 31.48 34.59 -8.79
CA ALA A 750 30.97 33.22 -8.86
C ALA A 750 31.95 32.17 -8.35
N SER A 751 31.44 31.04 -7.81
CA SER A 751 32.20 29.87 -7.37
C SER A 751 31.62 28.55 -7.89
N ASN A 752 32.49 27.57 -8.16
CA ASN A 752 32.10 26.25 -8.63
C ASN A 752 32.55 25.17 -7.64
N TRP A 753 31.72 24.21 -7.42
CA TRP A 753 31.96 23.10 -6.48
C TRP A 753 31.64 21.77 -7.11
N TRP A 754 32.32 20.73 -6.68
CA TRP A 754 31.96 19.36 -7.03
C TRP A 754 32.13 18.44 -5.81
N GLY A 755 31.32 17.40 -5.76
CA GLY A 755 31.38 16.38 -4.73
C GLY A 755 30.97 15.01 -5.30
N ALA A 756 31.53 13.97 -4.69
CA ALA A 756 31.23 12.61 -5.06
C ALA A 756 31.21 11.69 -3.85
N GLY A 757 30.56 10.55 -3.96
CA GLY A 757 30.47 9.60 -2.87
C GLY A 757 29.78 8.30 -3.23
N VAL A 758 29.76 7.42 -2.26
CA VAL A 758 29.07 6.12 -2.34
C VAL A 758 28.20 5.96 -1.11
N ARG A 759 26.97 5.50 -1.31
CA ARG A 759 26.02 5.17 -0.26
C ARG A 759 25.69 3.68 -0.32
N TYR A 760 25.82 3.00 0.80
CA TYR A 760 25.17 1.72 1.02
C TYR A 760 23.86 1.92 1.75
N SER A 761 22.79 1.26 1.28
CA SER A 761 21.47 1.34 1.91
C SER A 761 20.86 -0.04 2.12
N LEU A 762 20.20 -0.19 3.27
CA LEU A 762 19.36 -1.35 3.61
C LEU A 762 17.92 -0.87 3.86
N ASP A 763 16.97 -1.35 3.06
CA ASP A 763 15.54 -1.07 3.28
C ASP A 763 14.99 -1.96 4.40
N THR A 764 14.55 -1.35 5.50
CA THR A 764 13.97 -2.04 6.65
C THR A 764 12.53 -1.61 6.89
N LYS A 765 11.76 -2.39 7.64
CA LYS A 765 10.35 -2.05 7.97
C LYS A 765 10.20 -0.75 8.77
N VAL A 766 11.22 -0.35 9.52
CA VAL A 766 11.24 0.87 10.35
C VAL A 766 11.97 2.04 9.70
N GLY A 767 12.24 1.95 8.39
CA GLY A 767 12.90 2.97 7.58
C GLY A 767 14.27 2.53 7.05
N PRO A 768 14.85 3.29 6.11
CA PRO A 768 16.13 2.96 5.51
C PRO A 768 17.29 3.14 6.50
N LEU A 769 18.28 2.23 6.45
CA LEU A 769 19.59 2.42 7.04
C LEU A 769 20.52 2.85 5.92
N ASN A 770 21.23 3.97 6.07
CA ASN A 770 22.18 4.47 5.10
C ASN A 770 23.56 4.68 5.73
N LEU A 771 24.59 4.36 4.97
CA LEU A 771 25.99 4.65 5.27
C LEU A 771 26.62 5.32 4.06
N ASP A 772 27.01 6.58 4.21
CA ASP A 772 27.60 7.39 3.13
C ASP A 772 29.09 7.62 3.39
N ILE A 773 29.88 7.49 2.34
CA ILE A 773 31.28 7.90 2.28
C ILE A 773 31.39 8.92 1.15
N THR A 774 31.69 10.17 1.48
CA THR A 774 31.62 11.28 0.53
C THR A 774 32.83 12.21 0.65
N SER A 775 33.15 12.90 -0.43
CA SER A 775 34.20 13.91 -0.50
C SER A 775 33.82 15.01 -1.46
N SER A 776 34.37 16.19 -1.30
CA SER A 776 34.19 17.35 -2.20
C SER A 776 35.46 18.18 -2.30
N ASN A 777 35.49 19.12 -3.25
CA ASN A 777 36.58 20.09 -3.36
C ASN A 777 36.53 21.22 -2.30
N ILE A 778 35.41 21.32 -1.57
CA ILE A 778 35.20 22.32 -0.50
C ILE A 778 35.71 21.77 0.83
N SER A 779 35.62 20.46 1.06
CA SER A 779 36.08 19.80 2.28
C SER A 779 37.39 19.05 2.01
N LYS A 780 38.38 19.21 2.86
CA LYS A 780 39.68 18.47 2.80
C LYS A 780 39.57 17.06 3.37
N THR A 781 38.44 16.74 4.04
CA THR A 781 38.23 15.48 4.73
C THR A 781 37.25 14.59 3.97
N VAL A 782 37.45 13.28 4.13
CA VAL A 782 36.43 12.30 3.73
C VAL A 782 35.31 12.32 4.79
N ASN A 783 34.11 12.56 4.37
CA ASN A 783 32.96 12.66 5.24
C ASN A 783 32.25 11.32 5.36
N LEU A 784 31.96 10.90 6.58
CA LEU A 784 31.13 9.74 6.91
C LEU A 784 29.78 10.23 7.44
N TYR A 785 28.71 9.69 6.90
CA TYR A 785 27.36 9.94 7.38
C TYR A 785 26.62 8.63 7.57
N PHE A 786 25.96 8.50 8.71
CA PHE A 786 25.09 7.37 9.04
C PHE A 786 23.69 7.87 9.35
N SER A 787 22.68 7.17 8.85
CA SER A 787 21.29 7.41 9.24
C SER A 787 20.48 6.12 9.28
N PHE A 788 19.50 6.08 10.18
CA PHE A 788 18.52 5.01 10.30
C PHE A 788 17.15 5.62 10.61
N GLY A 789 16.13 5.21 9.87
CA GLY A 789 14.75 5.71 10.02
C GLY A 789 14.34 6.67 8.90
N TYR A 790 13.15 7.23 9.04
CA TYR A 790 12.55 8.13 8.04
C TYR A 790 13.05 9.56 8.17
N TYR A 791 13.13 10.27 7.05
CA TYR A 791 13.41 11.70 7.03
C TYR A 791 12.12 12.50 7.28
N PHE A 792 12.11 13.41 8.30
CA PHE A 792 10.95 14.25 8.66
C PHE A 792 11.33 15.65 9.17
#